data_9a976495992c7e45c64c199211254670
#
_entry.id   9a976495992c7e45c64c199211254670
#
_cell.length_a   1.000
_cell.length_b   1.000
_cell.length_c   1.000
_cell.angle_alpha   90.00
_cell.angle_beta   90.00
_cell.angle_gamma   90.00
#
_symmetry.space_group_name_H-M   'P 1'
#
loop_
_entity.id
_entity.type
_entity.pdbx_description
1 polymer ?
#
loop_
_entity_poly.entity_id
_entity_poly.type
_entity_poly.pdbx_seq_one_letter_code
_entity_poly.pdbx_strand_id
1 'polypeptide(L)'
;MKRLLERLQPLKAAVKSIFFISITVLVVIELVRLKRTITLESLESALAGLSIWHLVLMAIIGLVAVSPMLFYDIILNKELETDYSKSYILETSWAVNTINNLAGFAGLVDVGLRYSFYSEDGQEKTGVKALSRLLPYFMSGLSLLSGLVFAVFWFFPLSPDLRKYWLLLLVVFLYLPFIFFVSSREKLAYFGQVPLKTRLSLLLASTAEWGTALGSFVSVAYLMGLHVPLYNLIPLYFLAVIIGIFSMIPGGIGSFDLIVITGLTSMGVSNALAVSLLLLFRLTYYIIPFLLGVVFFFKHMGGRINEKYFKLSSRVFGGTLHRFLVYLLRFLGIFLILSALIPERLANVYFISSFDPIQEQLIWQFPSILFGTLFIFMARLIRRRVKGAFIASLITFVLTLIYVNLNGISWAMSFLIVLSLVLMLIIRKRLYHRYFVYSWEDKTKDFLFLAFTILVLLVLGGSGFWSHLLPPKNRDVLGHFVHIWFDILLASVIIATIVWGVLRILAPRRTFGQSMDDERFTALLEKYGGASESALAYLHDKRLFWYRVDGQDQVVFQFAQTSNKCVVMGNPIGNENYYRPAWESFLKTLSDWNLQALFYEADESITLMLHDYGFDFMKFGENAMVDLTTFSVDGKHGKKFRKPTNRVEKAGFQFKLLDPPFSETQMQEMKAVSDIWLNGRKEKGFSLGFFDEAYLQQAPIAIVESEEGEIVAFANIMPTKNKRVATIDLMRYDFEKAPEGIMDYLFVKLFQYFQAEGKQYFDMGMAPLANVGTEEDSFLEEKVANLVYVFAQRFYSFSGLQRYKEKFSPIWSPKYIVYPKRTWLLFDMIAILRIDNRKIEDRLKKRRLWK
;
A
#
# COMPACT_ATOMS: atom_id res chain seq x y z
N MET A 1 20.78 16.61 23.18
CA MET A 1 21.40 15.79 22.13
C MET A 1 20.54 14.63 21.66
N LYS A 2 19.89 13.78 22.50
CA LYS A 2 18.95 12.72 22.08
C LYS A 2 17.73 13.25 21.32
N ARG A 3 17.05 14.30 21.79
CA ARG A 3 15.90 14.93 21.12
C ARG A 3 16.24 15.58 19.76
N LEU A 4 17.48 16.02 19.56
CA LEU A 4 17.93 16.55 18.27
C LEU A 4 18.20 15.42 17.26
N LEU A 5 18.69 14.27 17.72
CA LEU A 5 18.91 13.07 16.91
C LEU A 5 17.59 12.43 16.46
N GLU A 6 16.55 12.46 17.29
CA GLU A 6 15.21 11.96 16.93
C GLU A 6 14.51 12.84 15.90
N ARG A 7 14.68 14.17 15.97
CA ARG A 7 14.20 15.11 14.94
C ARG A 7 14.94 15.00 13.59
N LEU A 8 16.16 14.46 13.59
CA LEU A 8 16.96 14.26 12.37
C LEU A 8 16.70 12.89 11.69
N GLN A 9 15.96 11.98 12.32
CA GLN A 9 15.65 10.66 11.73
C GLN A 9 14.85 10.75 10.41
N PRO A 10 13.78 11.57 10.29
CA PRO A 10 13.09 11.73 9.01
C PRO A 10 13.96 12.43 7.96
N LEU A 11 14.84 13.35 8.38
CA LEU A 11 15.79 14.02 7.50
C LEU A 11 16.84 13.04 6.94
N LYS A 12 17.33 12.10 7.76
CA LYS A 12 18.24 11.03 7.30
C LYS A 12 17.57 10.10 6.29
N ALA A 13 16.30 9.75 6.48
CA ALA A 13 15.55 8.95 5.53
C ALA A 13 15.32 9.70 4.20
N ALA A 14 15.00 11.00 4.26
CA ALA A 14 14.83 11.84 3.10
C ALA A 14 16.16 12.04 2.35
N VAL A 15 17.25 12.34 3.05
CA VAL A 15 18.60 12.49 2.45
C VAL A 15 19.04 11.16 1.81
N LYS A 16 18.79 10.02 2.46
CA LYS A 16 19.08 8.70 1.89
C LYS A 16 18.24 8.43 0.64
N SER A 17 16.97 8.79 0.63
CA SER A 17 16.10 8.63 -0.54
C SER A 17 16.50 9.56 -1.69
N ILE A 18 16.83 10.83 -1.41
CA ILE A 18 17.32 11.79 -2.40
C ILE A 18 18.63 11.32 -2.98
N PHE A 19 19.55 10.83 -2.17
CA PHE A 19 20.83 10.27 -2.59
C PHE A 19 20.64 9.06 -3.52
N PHE A 20 19.74 8.12 -3.18
CA PHE A 20 19.41 6.99 -4.05
C PHE A 20 18.76 7.42 -5.37
N ILE A 21 17.84 8.39 -5.33
CA ILE A 21 17.21 8.92 -6.54
C ILE A 21 18.23 9.63 -7.43
N SER A 22 19.11 10.44 -6.85
CA SER A 22 20.17 11.16 -7.60
C SER A 22 21.14 10.19 -8.27
N ILE A 23 21.53 9.10 -7.59
CA ILE A 23 22.39 8.07 -8.19
C ILE A 23 21.64 7.32 -9.29
N THR A 24 20.38 6.94 -9.07
CA THR A 24 19.58 6.26 -10.10
C THR A 24 19.42 7.14 -11.34
N VAL A 25 19.18 8.44 -11.16
CA VAL A 25 19.09 9.41 -12.25
C VAL A 25 20.44 9.56 -12.98
N LEU A 26 21.55 9.66 -12.25
CA LEU A 26 22.90 9.70 -12.85
C LEU A 26 23.20 8.43 -13.64
N VAL A 27 22.89 7.24 -13.09
CA VAL A 27 23.06 5.96 -13.80
C VAL A 27 22.21 5.92 -15.07
N VAL A 28 20.95 6.39 -15.01
CA VAL A 28 20.09 6.47 -16.20
C VAL A 28 20.63 7.46 -17.23
N ILE A 29 21.13 8.63 -16.81
CA ILE A 29 21.73 9.63 -17.71
C ILE A 29 22.97 9.04 -18.38
N GLU A 30 23.86 8.35 -17.65
CA GLU A 30 25.04 7.73 -18.21
C GLU A 30 24.73 6.54 -19.12
N LEU A 31 23.71 5.72 -18.77
CA LEU A 31 23.21 4.67 -19.65
C LEU A 31 22.65 5.25 -20.97
N VAL A 32 21.91 6.36 -20.89
CA VAL A 32 21.41 7.07 -22.09
C VAL A 32 22.55 7.68 -22.90
N ARG A 33 23.61 8.18 -22.25
CA ARG A 33 24.81 8.75 -22.91
C ARG A 33 25.65 7.67 -23.62
N LEU A 34 25.88 6.54 -22.94
CA LEU A 34 26.50 5.35 -23.53
C LEU A 34 25.72 4.85 -24.77
N LYS A 35 24.37 4.86 -24.68
CA LYS A 35 23.49 4.46 -25.78
C LYS A 35 23.66 5.35 -27.03
N ARG A 36 23.97 6.64 -26.90
CA ARG A 36 24.19 7.55 -28.05
C ARG A 36 25.48 7.27 -28.80
N THR A 37 26.43 6.58 -28.17
CA THR A 37 27.73 6.26 -28.76
C THR A 37 27.83 4.85 -29.32
N ILE A 38 26.81 3.98 -29.06
CA ILE A 38 26.83 2.57 -29.49
C ILE A 38 25.77 2.35 -30.55
N THR A 39 26.15 1.99 -31.76
CA THR A 39 25.24 1.41 -32.76
C THR A 39 25.13 -0.09 -32.54
N LEU A 40 23.89 -0.65 -32.51
CA LEU A 40 23.69 -2.09 -32.27
C LEU A 40 24.29 -2.96 -33.37
N GLU A 41 24.31 -2.51 -34.61
CA GLU A 41 24.94 -3.22 -35.72
C GLU A 41 26.40 -3.54 -35.46
N SER A 42 27.15 -2.60 -34.83
CA SER A 42 28.54 -2.83 -34.45
C SER A 42 28.73 -3.79 -33.29
N LEU A 43 27.72 -3.86 -32.36
CA LEU A 43 27.71 -4.81 -31.26
C LEU A 43 27.36 -6.22 -31.74
N GLU A 44 26.33 -6.39 -32.58
CA GLU A 44 25.96 -7.66 -33.19
C GLU A 44 27.07 -8.22 -34.03
N SER A 45 27.75 -7.39 -34.80
CA SER A 45 28.92 -7.83 -35.61
C SER A 45 30.10 -8.26 -34.75
N ALA A 46 30.32 -7.63 -33.59
CA ALA A 46 31.40 -8.02 -32.66
C ALA A 46 31.05 -9.30 -31.86
N LEU A 47 29.77 -9.56 -31.53
CA LEU A 47 29.31 -10.76 -30.88
C LEU A 47 29.11 -11.93 -31.84
N ALA A 48 28.76 -11.66 -33.12
CA ALA A 48 28.59 -12.70 -34.15
C ALA A 48 29.85 -13.50 -34.45
N GLY A 49 31.04 -12.93 -34.13
CA GLY A 49 32.32 -13.62 -34.26
C GLY A 49 32.67 -14.54 -33.08
N LEU A 50 31.90 -14.55 -31.97
CA LEU A 50 32.23 -15.31 -30.78
C LEU A 50 31.40 -16.62 -30.70
N SER A 51 32.14 -17.75 -30.57
CA SER A 51 31.48 -19.02 -30.27
C SER A 51 30.88 -19.05 -28.90
N ILE A 52 29.76 -19.79 -28.73
CA ILE A 52 29.12 -20.00 -27.43
C ILE A 52 30.11 -20.49 -26.35
N TRP A 53 31.13 -21.26 -26.77
CA TRP A 53 32.18 -21.76 -25.88
C TRP A 53 33.06 -20.64 -25.33
N HIS A 54 33.34 -19.58 -26.11
CA HIS A 54 34.03 -18.38 -25.60
C HIS A 54 33.24 -17.68 -24.53
N LEU A 55 31.91 -17.52 -24.70
CA LEU A 55 31.03 -16.92 -23.71
C LEU A 55 30.94 -17.73 -22.41
N VAL A 56 30.84 -19.06 -22.53
CA VAL A 56 30.85 -19.97 -21.37
C VAL A 56 32.19 -19.88 -20.63
N LEU A 57 33.32 -19.88 -21.36
CA LEU A 57 34.64 -19.77 -20.77
C LEU A 57 34.82 -18.43 -20.05
N MET A 58 34.41 -17.30 -20.66
CA MET A 58 34.42 -15.99 -20.03
C MET A 58 33.59 -15.96 -18.75
N ALA A 59 32.41 -16.60 -18.74
CA ALA A 59 31.56 -16.69 -17.54
C ALA A 59 32.24 -17.48 -16.42
N ILE A 60 32.87 -18.61 -16.73
CA ILE A 60 33.66 -19.40 -15.77
C ILE A 60 34.83 -18.58 -15.22
N ILE A 61 35.57 -17.91 -16.07
CA ILE A 61 36.69 -17.05 -15.65
C ILE A 61 36.20 -15.94 -14.72
N GLY A 62 35.04 -15.31 -15.02
CA GLY A 62 34.45 -14.29 -14.19
C GLY A 62 34.04 -14.82 -12.80
N LEU A 63 33.45 -16.01 -12.73
CA LEU A 63 33.13 -16.67 -11.46
C LEU A 63 34.38 -16.98 -10.65
N VAL A 64 35.43 -17.52 -11.30
CA VAL A 64 36.71 -17.80 -10.64
C VAL A 64 37.38 -16.50 -10.16
N ALA A 65 37.28 -15.43 -10.93
CA ALA A 65 37.90 -14.14 -10.59
C ALA A 65 37.33 -13.51 -9.31
N VAL A 66 36.09 -13.81 -8.93
CA VAL A 66 35.46 -13.33 -7.68
C VAL A 66 35.86 -14.19 -6.48
N SER A 67 36.31 -15.43 -6.69
CA SER A 67 36.60 -16.36 -5.59
C SER A 67 37.61 -15.88 -4.53
N PRO A 68 38.67 -15.09 -4.83
CA PRO A 68 39.59 -14.60 -3.81
C PRO A 68 38.96 -13.66 -2.79
N MET A 69 37.86 -12.99 -3.14
CA MET A 69 37.14 -12.14 -2.18
C MET A 69 36.58 -12.93 -0.98
N LEU A 70 36.36 -14.25 -1.14
CA LEU A 70 35.86 -15.12 -0.08
C LEU A 70 36.83 -15.22 1.11
N PHE A 71 38.13 -15.01 0.88
CA PHE A 71 39.16 -15.05 1.92
C PHE A 71 38.98 -13.90 2.94
N TYR A 72 38.42 -12.77 2.56
CA TYR A 72 38.17 -11.68 3.49
C TYR A 72 37.26 -12.11 4.65
N ASP A 73 36.18 -12.80 4.33
CA ASP A 73 35.21 -13.23 5.31
C ASP A 73 35.68 -14.45 6.12
N ILE A 74 36.53 -15.29 5.53
CA ILE A 74 37.21 -16.37 6.27
C ILE A 74 38.14 -15.76 7.32
N ILE A 75 38.92 -14.73 6.95
CA ILE A 75 39.84 -14.05 7.87
C ILE A 75 39.03 -13.30 8.95
N LEU A 76 37.95 -12.61 8.56
CA LEU A 76 37.08 -11.88 9.48
C LEU A 76 36.45 -12.81 10.51
N ASN A 77 35.87 -13.95 10.09
CA ASN A 77 35.24 -14.89 11.00
C ASN A 77 36.24 -15.54 11.97
N LYS A 78 37.49 -15.72 11.53
CA LYS A 78 38.57 -16.17 12.40
C LYS A 78 38.93 -15.13 13.48
N GLU A 79 38.95 -13.83 13.11
CA GLU A 79 39.20 -12.75 14.08
C GLU A 79 38.03 -12.54 15.04
N LEU A 80 36.80 -12.85 14.61
CA LEU A 80 35.59 -12.77 15.43
C LEU A 80 35.36 -14.03 16.29
N GLU A 81 36.17 -15.07 16.10
CA GLU A 81 36.03 -16.37 16.80
C GLU A 81 34.62 -16.96 16.69
N THR A 82 34.02 -16.89 15.48
CA THR A 82 32.67 -17.38 15.25
C THR A 82 32.64 -18.83 14.81
N ASP A 83 31.63 -19.60 15.27
CA ASP A 83 31.44 -21.03 14.97
C ASP A 83 30.62 -21.32 13.72
N TYR A 84 30.59 -20.43 12.72
CA TYR A 84 29.84 -20.66 11.49
C TYR A 84 30.46 -21.77 10.62
N SER A 85 29.63 -22.57 9.98
CA SER A 85 30.08 -23.59 9.04
C SER A 85 30.82 -22.97 7.86
N LYS A 86 31.81 -23.66 7.30
CA LYS A 86 32.57 -23.19 6.14
C LYS A 86 31.69 -22.87 4.92
N SER A 87 30.65 -23.69 4.67
CA SER A 87 29.70 -23.46 3.58
C SER A 87 28.92 -22.15 3.79
N TYR A 88 28.48 -21.89 5.05
CA TYR A 88 27.80 -20.64 5.38
C TYR A 88 28.69 -19.43 5.13
N ILE A 89 29.94 -19.45 5.59
CA ILE A 89 30.91 -18.34 5.38
C ILE A 89 31.14 -18.10 3.89
N LEU A 90 31.35 -19.16 3.10
CA LEU A 90 31.61 -19.03 1.67
C LEU A 90 30.41 -18.47 0.90
N GLU A 91 29.21 -18.98 1.15
CA GLU A 91 28.00 -18.53 0.45
C GLU A 91 27.60 -17.10 0.85
N THR A 92 27.71 -16.76 2.15
CA THR A 92 27.44 -15.39 2.61
C THR A 92 28.51 -14.40 2.16
N SER A 93 29.77 -14.80 2.16
CA SER A 93 30.87 -14.01 1.60
C SER A 93 30.67 -13.73 0.11
N TRP A 94 30.28 -14.75 -0.66
CA TRP A 94 29.93 -14.58 -2.08
C TRP A 94 28.84 -13.52 -2.25
N ALA A 95 27.76 -13.65 -1.49
CA ALA A 95 26.64 -12.70 -1.54
C ALA A 95 27.07 -11.27 -1.17
N VAL A 96 27.82 -11.09 -0.09
CA VAL A 96 28.30 -9.78 0.37
C VAL A 96 29.19 -9.13 -0.68
N ASN A 97 30.22 -9.85 -1.14
CA ASN A 97 31.23 -9.26 -2.04
C ASN A 97 30.65 -8.95 -3.43
N THR A 98 29.79 -9.81 -3.99
CA THR A 98 29.20 -9.55 -5.32
C THR A 98 28.16 -8.43 -5.29
N ILE A 99 27.37 -8.33 -4.21
CA ILE A 99 26.44 -7.21 -4.01
C ILE A 99 27.23 -5.90 -3.83
N ASN A 100 28.27 -5.92 -3.01
CA ASN A 100 29.12 -4.72 -2.80
C ASN A 100 29.85 -4.29 -4.07
N ASN A 101 30.32 -5.24 -4.88
CA ASN A 101 31.01 -4.96 -6.14
C ASN A 101 30.11 -4.20 -7.13
N LEU A 102 28.81 -4.53 -7.16
CA LEU A 102 27.84 -3.83 -8.02
C LEU A 102 27.32 -2.55 -7.37
N ALA A 103 27.04 -2.56 -6.06
CA ALA A 103 26.44 -1.42 -5.34
C ALA A 103 27.43 -0.28 -5.06
N GLY A 104 28.71 -0.57 -4.89
CA GLY A 104 29.86 0.34 -4.92
C GLY A 104 29.87 1.51 -3.93
N PHE A 105 29.07 1.49 -2.85
CA PHE A 105 28.98 2.60 -1.89
C PHE A 105 30.11 2.60 -0.84
N ALA A 106 31.36 2.77 -1.26
CA ALA A 106 32.53 3.03 -0.37
C ALA A 106 32.55 2.19 0.92
N GLY A 107 32.18 0.91 0.84
CA GLY A 107 32.20 -0.02 1.97
C GLY A 107 31.02 0.06 2.94
N LEU A 108 30.06 0.99 2.80
CA LEU A 108 28.89 1.07 3.69
C LEU A 108 27.94 -0.13 3.54
N VAL A 109 27.72 -0.57 2.31
CA VAL A 109 26.90 -1.76 1.99
C VAL A 109 27.62 -3.00 2.51
N ASP A 110 28.93 -3.06 2.33
CA ASP A 110 29.81 -4.12 2.78
C ASP A 110 29.74 -4.33 4.30
N VAL A 111 29.92 -3.25 5.07
CA VAL A 111 29.80 -3.28 6.54
C VAL A 111 28.42 -3.72 6.99
N GLY A 112 27.39 -3.18 6.37
CA GLY A 112 25.99 -3.48 6.74
C GLY A 112 25.61 -4.94 6.47
N LEU A 113 26.05 -5.49 5.35
CA LEU A 113 25.77 -6.88 5.00
C LEU A 113 26.57 -7.85 5.89
N ARG A 114 27.88 -7.63 6.09
CA ARG A 114 28.70 -8.45 7.01
C ARG A 114 28.19 -8.40 8.43
N TYR A 115 27.82 -7.22 8.90
CA TYR A 115 27.17 -7.06 10.20
C TYR A 115 25.92 -7.94 10.31
N SER A 116 25.05 -7.92 9.29
CA SER A 116 23.82 -8.72 9.26
C SER A 116 24.07 -10.23 9.25
N PHE A 117 25.16 -10.68 8.63
CA PHE A 117 25.47 -12.11 8.53
C PHE A 117 26.29 -12.65 9.70
N TYR A 118 27.17 -11.84 10.32
CA TYR A 118 28.16 -12.32 11.28
C TYR A 118 28.01 -11.72 12.71
N SER A 119 27.02 -10.83 12.96
CA SER A 119 26.75 -10.35 14.32
C SER A 119 25.78 -11.28 15.05
N GLU A 120 26.20 -11.73 16.24
CA GLU A 120 25.30 -12.38 17.19
C GLU A 120 24.68 -11.36 18.15
N ASP A 121 23.47 -11.68 18.68
CA ASP A 121 22.79 -10.81 19.64
C ASP A 121 23.66 -10.58 20.89
N GLY A 122 23.97 -9.32 21.16
CA GLY A 122 24.78 -8.88 22.29
C GLY A 122 26.23 -8.54 21.97
N GLN A 123 26.78 -8.91 20.81
CA GLN A 123 28.17 -8.61 20.40
C GLN A 123 28.29 -7.49 19.33
N GLU A 124 27.28 -6.68 19.18
CA GLU A 124 27.18 -5.65 18.13
C GLU A 124 28.39 -4.72 18.02
N LYS A 125 28.91 -4.26 19.14
CA LYS A 125 30.06 -3.34 19.18
C LYS A 125 31.37 -4.01 18.77
N THR A 126 31.53 -5.29 19.03
CA THR A 126 32.77 -6.06 18.73
C THR A 126 32.86 -6.34 17.23
N GLY A 127 31.76 -6.70 16.59
CA GLY A 127 31.70 -6.95 15.14
C GLY A 127 31.98 -5.71 14.29
N VAL A 128 31.39 -4.57 14.62
CA VAL A 128 31.66 -3.29 13.91
C VAL A 128 33.10 -2.86 14.10
N LYS A 129 33.66 -3.03 15.29
CA LYS A 129 35.05 -2.68 15.58
C LYS A 129 36.06 -3.56 14.82
N ALA A 130 35.80 -4.88 14.70
CA ALA A 130 36.65 -5.78 13.93
C ALA A 130 36.59 -5.44 12.43
N LEU A 131 35.39 -5.24 11.88
CA LEU A 131 35.21 -4.82 10.47
C LEU A 131 35.97 -3.53 10.15
N SER A 132 35.81 -2.51 10.99
CA SER A 132 36.48 -1.21 10.77
C SER A 132 38.00 -1.30 10.78
N ARG A 133 38.58 -2.30 11.45
CA ARG A 133 40.04 -2.54 11.46
C ARG A 133 40.52 -3.20 10.17
N LEU A 134 39.73 -4.09 9.57
CA LEU A 134 40.12 -4.91 8.44
C LEU A 134 39.85 -4.23 7.08
N LEU A 135 38.80 -3.41 6.98
CA LEU A 135 38.40 -2.71 5.76
C LEU A 135 39.53 -1.96 5.01
N PRO A 136 40.41 -1.19 5.67
CA PRO A 136 41.47 -0.49 4.98
C PRO A 136 42.42 -1.43 4.21
N TYR A 137 42.55 -2.68 4.64
CA TYR A 137 43.43 -3.64 3.97
C TYR A 137 42.84 -4.22 2.67
N PHE A 138 41.54 -4.06 2.40
CA PHE A 138 40.90 -4.54 1.18
C PHE A 138 41.42 -3.80 -0.08
N MET A 139 42.01 -2.60 0.10
CA MET A 139 42.66 -1.87 -0.95
C MET A 139 44.21 -2.09 -1.02
N SER A 140 44.76 -2.89 -0.11
CA SER A 140 46.20 -3.09 -0.02
C SER A 140 46.80 -3.80 -1.23
N GLY A 141 46.07 -4.75 -1.84
CA GLY A 141 46.47 -5.45 -3.04
C GLY A 141 46.49 -4.54 -4.28
N LEU A 142 45.47 -3.70 -4.42
CA LEU A 142 45.44 -2.68 -5.47
C LEU A 142 46.67 -1.76 -5.37
N SER A 143 47.01 -1.36 -4.14
CA SER A 143 48.18 -0.53 -3.87
C SER A 143 49.50 -1.23 -4.28
N LEU A 144 49.67 -2.49 -3.89
CA LEU A 144 50.83 -3.30 -4.24
C LEU A 144 50.97 -3.44 -5.78
N LEU A 145 49.87 -3.83 -6.43
CA LEU A 145 49.85 -4.06 -7.88
C LEU A 145 50.08 -2.74 -8.66
N SER A 146 49.57 -1.62 -8.13
CA SER A 146 49.84 -0.29 -8.71
C SER A 146 51.30 0.06 -8.64
N GLY A 147 52.00 -0.35 -7.60
CA GLY A 147 53.48 -0.19 -7.50
C GLY A 147 54.24 -1.03 -8.53
N LEU A 148 53.79 -2.29 -8.76
CA LEU A 148 54.36 -3.15 -9.78
C LEU A 148 54.09 -2.57 -11.19
N VAL A 149 52.87 -2.08 -11.42
CA VAL A 149 52.53 -1.44 -12.70
C VAL A 149 53.32 -0.13 -12.88
N PHE A 150 53.53 0.65 -11.82
CA PHE A 150 54.41 1.83 -11.86
C PHE A 150 55.82 1.46 -12.31
N ALA A 151 56.39 0.34 -11.87
CA ALA A 151 57.71 -0.13 -12.34
C ALA A 151 57.71 -0.46 -13.84
N VAL A 152 56.59 -0.94 -14.43
CA VAL A 152 56.46 -1.22 -15.87
C VAL A 152 56.70 0.03 -16.72
N PHE A 153 56.37 1.24 -16.17
CA PHE A 153 56.61 2.51 -16.87
C PHE A 153 58.09 2.79 -17.18
N TRP A 154 59.04 2.14 -16.48
CA TRP A 154 60.45 2.32 -16.64
C TRP A 154 61.05 1.32 -17.64
N PHE A 155 60.45 0.15 -17.81
CA PHE A 155 61.04 -0.93 -18.58
C PHE A 155 60.37 -1.14 -19.96
N PHE A 156 59.18 -0.58 -20.19
CA PHE A 156 58.42 -0.81 -21.42
C PHE A 156 58.03 0.48 -22.15
N PRO A 157 57.91 0.45 -23.48
CA PRO A 157 57.50 1.61 -24.31
C PRO A 157 55.96 1.78 -24.21
N LEU A 158 55.46 2.44 -23.18
CA LEU A 158 54.07 2.75 -23.01
C LEU A 158 53.59 3.85 -23.94
N SER A 159 52.28 3.81 -24.28
CA SER A 159 51.65 4.88 -25.03
C SER A 159 51.79 6.23 -24.29
N PRO A 160 52.02 7.36 -25.00
CA PRO A 160 52.23 8.67 -24.36
C PRO A 160 51.08 9.12 -23.48
N ASP A 161 49.86 8.68 -23.82
CA ASP A 161 48.67 9.02 -23.06
C ASP A 161 48.58 8.32 -21.69
N LEU A 162 49.03 7.08 -21.59
CA LEU A 162 49.12 6.38 -20.31
C LEU A 162 50.22 6.94 -19.43
N ARG A 163 51.35 7.36 -20.05
CA ARG A 163 52.50 7.84 -19.31
C ARG A 163 52.21 9.09 -18.46
N LYS A 164 51.24 9.88 -18.82
CA LYS A 164 50.83 11.09 -18.07
C LYS A 164 50.33 10.77 -16.66
N TYR A 165 49.84 9.57 -16.41
CA TYR A 165 49.19 9.18 -15.15
C TYR A 165 50.11 8.45 -14.16
N TRP A 166 51.42 8.44 -14.37
CA TRP A 166 52.35 7.77 -13.50
C TRP A 166 52.29 8.20 -12.05
N LEU A 167 52.01 9.49 -11.79
CA LEU A 167 51.89 10.04 -10.46
C LEU A 167 50.71 9.42 -9.69
N LEU A 168 49.59 9.12 -10.36
CA LEU A 168 48.41 8.50 -9.78
C LEU A 168 48.75 7.09 -9.27
N LEU A 169 49.45 6.29 -10.05
CA LEU A 169 49.91 4.96 -9.66
C LEU A 169 50.88 5.01 -8.46
N LEU A 170 51.77 5.99 -8.41
CA LEU A 170 52.69 6.21 -7.30
C LEU A 170 51.92 6.58 -6.01
N VAL A 171 50.96 7.49 -6.08
CA VAL A 171 50.14 7.89 -4.94
C VAL A 171 49.35 6.70 -4.37
N VAL A 172 48.78 5.88 -5.23
CA VAL A 172 48.06 4.67 -4.80
C VAL A 172 49.01 3.64 -4.22
N PHE A 173 50.22 3.47 -4.77
CA PHE A 173 51.26 2.60 -4.19
C PHE A 173 51.66 3.02 -2.79
N LEU A 174 51.81 4.31 -2.51
CA LEU A 174 52.18 4.83 -1.17
C LEU A 174 51.11 4.53 -0.09
N TYR A 175 49.90 4.15 -0.48
CA TYR A 175 48.86 3.74 0.47
C TYR A 175 49.24 2.47 1.26
N LEU A 176 49.91 1.50 0.64
CA LEU A 176 50.32 0.27 1.30
C LEU A 176 51.32 0.55 2.46
N PRO A 177 52.50 1.19 2.26
CA PRO A 177 53.38 1.51 3.37
C PRO A 177 52.71 2.40 4.44
N PHE A 178 51.83 3.32 4.01
CA PHE A 178 51.09 4.21 4.90
C PHE A 178 50.17 3.40 5.86
N ILE A 179 49.33 2.50 5.34
CA ILE A 179 48.39 1.72 6.17
C ILE A 179 49.16 0.75 7.13
N PHE A 180 50.27 0.18 6.64
CA PHE A 180 51.11 -0.68 7.48
C PHE A 180 51.80 0.11 8.57
N PHE A 181 52.22 1.35 8.33
CA PHE A 181 52.81 2.24 9.31
C PHE A 181 51.76 2.66 10.36
N VAL A 182 50.63 3.16 9.94
CA VAL A 182 49.55 3.62 10.84
C VAL A 182 49.07 2.49 11.77
N SER A 183 48.88 1.30 11.24
CA SER A 183 48.38 0.17 11.99
C SER A 183 49.43 -0.49 12.91
N SER A 184 50.71 -0.14 12.77
CA SER A 184 51.80 -0.60 13.69
C SER A 184 51.94 0.26 14.92
N ARG A 185 51.39 1.47 14.96
CA ARG A 185 51.51 2.45 16.03
C ARG A 185 50.22 2.48 16.90
N GLU A 186 50.33 2.12 18.18
CA GLU A 186 49.21 2.12 19.16
C GLU A 186 48.47 3.44 19.23
N LYS A 187 49.18 4.55 19.21
CA LYS A 187 48.61 5.92 19.28
C LYS A 187 47.85 6.37 18.03
N LEU A 188 48.14 5.76 16.88
CA LEU A 188 47.53 6.09 15.60
C LEU A 188 46.44 5.08 15.17
N ALA A 189 46.49 3.88 15.77
CA ALA A 189 45.51 2.85 15.49
C ALA A 189 44.17 3.12 16.19
N TYR A 190 43.37 3.96 15.63
CA TYR A 190 42.06 4.38 16.19
C TYR A 190 41.14 3.21 16.61
N PHE A 191 41.25 2.05 15.93
CA PHE A 191 40.43 0.86 16.16
C PHE A 191 41.21 -0.32 16.81
N GLY A 192 42.46 -0.16 17.16
CA GLY A 192 43.33 -1.18 17.74
C GLY A 192 44.29 -1.86 16.73
N GLN A 193 45.29 -2.58 17.24
CA GLN A 193 46.29 -3.24 16.41
C GLN A 193 45.75 -4.47 15.70
N VAL A 194 46.17 -4.68 14.45
CA VAL A 194 45.93 -5.90 13.68
C VAL A 194 47.20 -6.74 13.66
N PRO A 195 47.16 -8.04 14.00
CA PRO A 195 48.35 -8.91 14.00
C PRO A 195 49.02 -8.94 12.60
N LEU A 196 50.36 -8.99 12.56
CA LEU A 196 51.09 -9.00 11.31
C LEU A 196 50.67 -10.14 10.38
N LYS A 197 50.38 -11.33 10.94
CA LYS A 197 49.87 -12.48 10.18
C LYS A 197 48.57 -12.17 9.47
N THR A 198 47.63 -11.50 10.15
CA THR A 198 46.32 -11.08 9.57
C THR A 198 46.52 -10.01 8.52
N ARG A 199 47.41 -9.04 8.73
CA ARG A 199 47.74 -8.01 7.67
C ARG A 199 48.29 -8.66 6.43
N LEU A 200 49.22 -9.61 6.55
CA LEU A 200 49.79 -10.31 5.38
C LEU A 200 48.76 -11.19 4.67
N SER A 201 47.87 -11.87 5.44
CA SER A 201 46.78 -12.67 4.89
C SER A 201 45.81 -11.80 4.08
N LEU A 202 45.47 -10.61 4.59
CA LEU A 202 44.59 -9.65 3.90
C LEU A 202 45.25 -9.04 2.67
N LEU A 203 46.56 -8.76 2.76
CA LEU A 203 47.32 -8.30 1.59
C LEU A 203 47.33 -9.35 0.49
N LEU A 204 47.57 -10.64 0.83
CA LEU A 204 47.52 -11.74 -0.14
C LEU A 204 46.15 -11.90 -0.78
N ALA A 205 45.08 -11.87 0.05
CA ALA A 205 43.69 -11.97 -0.43
C ALA A 205 43.36 -10.81 -1.38
N SER A 206 43.75 -9.57 -1.01
CA SER A 206 43.50 -8.40 -1.82
C SER A 206 44.32 -8.41 -3.13
N THR A 207 45.56 -8.85 -3.06
CA THR A 207 46.41 -8.99 -4.27
C THR A 207 45.84 -10.06 -5.21
N ALA A 208 45.36 -11.18 -4.67
CA ALA A 208 44.70 -12.21 -5.47
C ALA A 208 43.39 -11.69 -6.11
N GLU A 209 42.57 -10.95 -5.36
CA GLU A 209 41.33 -10.34 -5.88
C GLU A 209 41.60 -9.44 -7.09
N TRP A 210 42.48 -8.40 -6.90
CA TRP A 210 42.74 -7.45 -7.98
C TRP A 210 43.53 -8.10 -9.14
N GLY A 211 44.34 -9.10 -8.84
CA GLY A 211 45.08 -9.88 -9.88
C GLY A 211 44.13 -10.75 -10.70
N THR A 212 43.16 -11.42 -10.09
CA THR A 212 42.18 -12.26 -10.82
C THR A 212 41.16 -11.38 -11.57
N ALA A 213 40.79 -10.23 -11.04
CA ALA A 213 39.93 -9.28 -11.74
C ALA A 213 40.63 -8.74 -13.01
N LEU A 214 41.93 -8.36 -12.93
CA LEU A 214 42.76 -8.04 -14.07
C LEU A 214 42.84 -9.24 -15.05
N GLY A 215 43.08 -10.44 -14.50
CA GLY A 215 43.14 -11.67 -15.32
C GLY A 215 41.87 -11.92 -16.10
N SER A 216 40.71 -11.68 -15.47
CA SER A 216 39.41 -11.79 -16.14
C SER A 216 39.27 -10.74 -17.28
N PHE A 217 39.66 -9.50 -17.02
CA PHE A 217 39.61 -8.42 -18.02
C PHE A 217 40.51 -8.74 -19.23
N VAL A 218 41.75 -9.16 -18.98
CA VAL A 218 42.73 -9.56 -20.01
C VAL A 218 42.25 -10.78 -20.79
N SER A 219 41.66 -11.77 -20.08
CA SER A 219 41.13 -12.99 -20.73
C SER A 219 39.95 -12.68 -21.64
N VAL A 220 39.06 -11.80 -21.25
CA VAL A 220 37.95 -11.37 -22.10
C VAL A 220 38.49 -10.62 -23.32
N ALA A 221 39.46 -9.72 -23.16
CA ALA A 221 40.09 -9.02 -24.27
C ALA A 221 40.76 -10.00 -25.27
N TYR A 222 41.49 -10.99 -24.74
CA TYR A 222 42.16 -11.99 -25.57
C TYR A 222 41.15 -12.89 -26.30
N LEU A 223 40.13 -13.40 -25.63
CA LEU A 223 39.10 -14.24 -26.24
C LEU A 223 38.25 -13.51 -27.29
N MET A 224 38.20 -12.18 -27.23
CA MET A 224 37.62 -11.34 -28.27
C MET A 224 38.56 -11.05 -29.45
N GLY A 225 39.81 -11.56 -29.41
CA GLY A 225 40.81 -11.30 -30.45
C GLY A 225 41.42 -9.90 -30.41
N LEU A 226 41.39 -9.23 -29.26
CA LEU A 226 42.04 -7.92 -29.09
C LEU A 226 43.56 -8.11 -29.07
N HIS A 227 44.25 -7.53 -30.03
CA HIS A 227 45.73 -7.59 -30.17
C HIS A 227 46.37 -6.34 -29.56
N VAL A 228 46.11 -6.07 -28.27
CA VAL A 228 46.77 -4.97 -27.54
C VAL A 228 47.88 -5.55 -26.66
N PRO A 229 49.12 -5.04 -26.72
CA PRO A 229 50.18 -5.52 -25.86
C PRO A 229 49.83 -5.40 -24.36
N LEU A 230 50.15 -6.47 -23.60
CA LEU A 230 49.83 -6.52 -22.15
C LEU A 230 50.47 -5.39 -21.38
N TYR A 231 51.63 -4.90 -21.77
CA TYR A 231 52.28 -3.78 -21.10
C TYR A 231 51.53 -2.43 -21.26
N ASN A 232 50.57 -2.33 -22.19
CA ASN A 232 49.65 -1.20 -22.31
C ASN A 232 48.28 -1.53 -21.67
N LEU A 233 47.79 -2.76 -21.82
CA LEU A 233 46.47 -3.17 -21.35
C LEU A 233 46.40 -3.24 -19.82
N ILE A 234 47.43 -3.72 -19.13
CA ILE A 234 47.54 -3.82 -17.70
C ILE A 234 47.52 -2.43 -17.02
N PRO A 235 48.39 -1.47 -17.41
CA PRO A 235 48.30 -0.13 -16.87
C PRO A 235 46.99 0.58 -17.13
N LEU A 236 46.38 0.39 -18.31
CA LEU A 236 45.08 0.94 -18.63
C LEU A 236 44.01 0.44 -17.68
N TYR A 237 43.97 -0.87 -17.39
CA TYR A 237 43.03 -1.44 -16.46
C TYR A 237 43.17 -0.83 -15.05
N PHE A 238 44.41 -0.76 -14.51
CA PHE A 238 44.64 -0.20 -13.18
C PHE A 238 44.28 1.29 -13.11
N LEU A 239 44.61 2.08 -14.10
CA LEU A 239 44.20 3.48 -14.17
C LEU A 239 42.69 3.64 -14.21
N ALA A 240 42.02 2.82 -14.99
CA ALA A 240 40.54 2.82 -15.06
C ALA A 240 39.91 2.43 -13.71
N VAL A 241 40.44 1.40 -13.04
CA VAL A 241 39.99 0.97 -11.70
C VAL A 241 40.18 2.08 -10.67
N ILE A 242 41.34 2.68 -10.61
CA ILE A 242 41.69 3.75 -9.66
C ILE A 242 40.75 4.95 -9.85
N ILE A 243 40.57 5.40 -11.10
CA ILE A 243 39.65 6.52 -11.41
C ILE A 243 38.21 6.12 -11.12
N GLY A 244 37.82 4.88 -11.37
CA GLY A 244 36.51 4.33 -11.03
C GLY A 244 36.22 4.40 -9.52
N ILE A 245 37.19 4.03 -8.68
CA ILE A 245 37.08 4.09 -7.21
C ILE A 245 37.01 5.55 -6.74
N PHE A 246 37.89 6.42 -7.22
CA PHE A 246 37.91 7.84 -6.84
C PHE A 246 36.66 8.60 -7.29
N SER A 247 35.98 8.14 -8.34
CA SER A 247 34.72 8.75 -8.78
C SER A 247 33.59 8.52 -7.82
N MET A 248 33.71 7.56 -6.88
CA MET A 248 32.64 7.11 -5.95
C MET A 248 31.33 6.70 -6.64
N ILE A 249 31.37 6.44 -7.94
CA ILE A 249 30.20 5.97 -8.69
C ILE A 249 30.03 4.46 -8.48
N PRO A 250 28.83 3.96 -8.22
CA PRO A 250 28.55 2.53 -8.04
C PRO A 250 29.11 1.69 -9.21
N GLY A 251 29.94 0.69 -8.90
CA GLY A 251 30.57 -0.17 -9.89
C GLY A 251 31.50 0.55 -10.89
N GLY A 252 31.89 1.82 -10.65
CA GLY A 252 32.69 2.63 -11.54
C GLY A 252 32.02 2.89 -12.91
N ILE A 253 30.67 2.78 -12.98
CA ILE A 253 29.92 2.91 -14.24
C ILE A 253 30.11 4.32 -14.81
N GLY A 254 30.58 4.39 -16.08
CA GLY A 254 30.88 5.63 -16.77
C GLY A 254 32.33 6.06 -16.59
N SER A 255 32.89 6.18 -15.38
CA SER A 255 34.27 6.61 -15.13
C SER A 255 35.29 5.56 -15.54
N PHE A 256 35.13 4.30 -15.12
CA PHE A 256 35.96 3.20 -15.57
C PHE A 256 35.81 2.99 -17.07
N ASP A 257 34.59 3.01 -17.59
CA ASP A 257 34.27 2.74 -18.99
C ASP A 257 34.91 3.79 -19.91
N LEU A 258 34.82 5.08 -19.52
CA LEU A 258 35.43 6.18 -20.31
C LEU A 258 36.94 6.02 -20.45
N ILE A 259 37.63 5.67 -19.36
CA ILE A 259 39.10 5.50 -19.39
C ILE A 259 39.48 4.29 -20.26
N VAL A 260 38.72 3.18 -20.15
CA VAL A 260 39.02 2.01 -20.99
C VAL A 260 38.74 2.28 -22.46
N ILE A 261 37.58 2.91 -22.77
CA ILE A 261 37.24 3.24 -24.18
C ILE A 261 38.29 4.21 -24.77
N THR A 262 38.57 5.32 -24.09
CA THR A 262 39.50 6.32 -24.59
C THR A 262 40.94 5.78 -24.72
N GLY A 263 41.36 4.96 -23.73
CA GLY A 263 42.68 4.34 -23.77
C GLY A 263 42.83 3.32 -24.89
N LEU A 264 41.83 2.45 -25.09
CA LEU A 264 41.85 1.48 -26.20
C LEU A 264 41.76 2.15 -27.56
N THR A 265 40.94 3.20 -27.69
CA THR A 265 40.84 3.94 -28.96
C THR A 265 42.12 4.70 -29.31
N SER A 266 42.81 5.25 -28.30
CA SER A 266 44.13 5.86 -28.53
C SER A 266 45.20 4.84 -28.98
N MET A 267 44.99 3.55 -28.72
CA MET A 267 45.83 2.44 -29.16
C MET A 267 45.38 1.81 -30.50
N GLY A 268 44.41 2.45 -31.20
CA GLY A 268 43.95 2.01 -32.51
C GLY A 268 42.82 0.96 -32.47
N VAL A 269 42.24 0.62 -31.31
CA VAL A 269 41.09 -0.25 -31.20
C VAL A 269 39.81 0.52 -31.56
N SER A 270 38.93 -0.09 -32.35
CA SER A 270 37.64 0.53 -32.69
C SER A 270 36.75 0.74 -31.44
N ASN A 271 35.98 1.83 -31.42
CA ASN A 271 35.04 2.13 -30.33
C ASN A 271 34.09 0.96 -30.07
N ALA A 272 33.62 0.29 -31.12
CA ALA A 272 32.71 -0.84 -31.02
C ALA A 272 33.32 -2.02 -30.24
N LEU A 273 34.57 -2.37 -30.55
CA LEU A 273 35.31 -3.45 -29.87
C LEU A 273 35.60 -3.10 -28.40
N ALA A 274 35.99 -1.85 -28.14
CA ALA A 274 36.24 -1.36 -26.76
C ALA A 274 34.99 -1.44 -25.91
N VAL A 275 33.85 -1.06 -26.45
CA VAL A 275 32.54 -1.16 -25.76
C VAL A 275 32.10 -2.63 -25.60
N SER A 276 32.29 -3.46 -26.61
CA SER A 276 31.96 -4.89 -26.50
C SER A 276 32.81 -5.58 -25.43
N LEU A 277 34.08 -5.25 -25.30
CA LEU A 277 34.93 -5.73 -24.21
C LEU A 277 34.36 -5.36 -22.85
N LEU A 278 34.00 -4.09 -22.68
CA LEU A 278 33.41 -3.63 -21.42
C LEU A 278 32.10 -4.30 -21.07
N LEU A 279 31.22 -4.48 -22.04
CA LEU A 279 29.91 -5.16 -21.81
C LEU A 279 30.12 -6.61 -21.42
N LEU A 280 31.00 -7.35 -22.13
CA LEU A 280 31.30 -8.74 -21.79
C LEU A 280 31.99 -8.87 -20.44
N PHE A 281 32.97 -7.99 -20.15
CA PHE A 281 33.61 -7.97 -18.84
C PHE A 281 32.59 -7.67 -17.71
N ARG A 282 31.68 -6.70 -17.89
CA ARG A 282 30.61 -6.42 -16.90
C ARG A 282 29.65 -7.60 -16.77
N LEU A 283 29.27 -8.24 -17.86
CA LEU A 283 28.37 -9.41 -17.82
C LEU A 283 29.02 -10.55 -17.04
N THR A 284 30.26 -10.87 -17.34
CA THR A 284 30.94 -12.05 -16.79
C THR A 284 31.51 -11.84 -15.38
N TYR A 285 32.08 -10.69 -15.08
CA TYR A 285 32.70 -10.39 -13.78
C TYR A 285 31.74 -9.76 -12.74
N TYR A 286 30.73 -8.98 -13.19
CA TYR A 286 29.78 -8.32 -12.27
C TYR A 286 28.42 -9.02 -12.24
N ILE A 287 27.74 -9.17 -13.38
CA ILE A 287 26.32 -9.58 -13.43
C ILE A 287 26.15 -11.06 -13.09
N ILE A 288 26.89 -11.97 -13.73
CA ILE A 288 26.76 -13.42 -13.48
C ILE A 288 27.09 -13.77 -12.03
N PRO A 289 28.23 -13.34 -11.44
CA PRO A 289 28.51 -13.58 -10.03
C PRO A 289 27.50 -12.96 -9.08
N PHE A 290 26.98 -11.77 -9.40
CA PHE A 290 25.92 -11.09 -8.62
C PHE A 290 24.62 -11.89 -8.59
N LEU A 291 24.17 -12.44 -9.72
CA LEU A 291 22.96 -13.28 -9.75
C LEU A 291 23.10 -14.48 -8.83
N LEU A 292 24.27 -15.14 -8.84
CA LEU A 292 24.55 -16.23 -7.90
C LEU A 292 24.58 -15.73 -6.44
N GLY A 293 25.15 -14.55 -6.20
CA GLY A 293 25.19 -13.90 -4.89
C GLY A 293 23.79 -13.59 -4.34
N VAL A 294 22.87 -13.16 -5.20
CA VAL A 294 21.46 -12.93 -4.85
C VAL A 294 20.78 -14.23 -4.39
N VAL A 295 21.07 -15.35 -5.06
CA VAL A 295 20.54 -16.67 -4.65
C VAL A 295 21.05 -17.04 -3.24
N PHE A 296 22.35 -16.90 -2.97
CA PHE A 296 22.92 -17.15 -1.64
C PHE A 296 22.42 -16.18 -0.58
N PHE A 297 22.25 -14.91 -0.94
CA PHE A 297 21.68 -13.92 -0.05
C PHE A 297 20.28 -14.33 0.43
N PHE A 298 19.40 -14.71 -0.49
CA PHE A 298 18.05 -15.14 -0.14
C PHE A 298 18.02 -16.49 0.61
N LYS A 299 18.94 -17.39 0.29
CA LYS A 299 19.07 -18.66 1.02
C LYS A 299 19.37 -18.44 2.50
N HIS A 300 20.33 -17.60 2.83
CA HIS A 300 20.80 -17.43 4.21
C HIS A 300 20.08 -16.33 4.99
N MET A 301 19.77 -15.20 4.36
CA MET A 301 18.98 -14.15 4.99
C MET A 301 17.53 -14.59 5.22
N GLY A 302 16.95 -15.36 4.30
CA GLY A 302 15.65 -15.99 4.45
C GLY A 302 15.56 -16.93 5.66
N GLY A 303 16.61 -17.70 5.94
CA GLY A 303 16.69 -18.59 7.09
C GLY A 303 16.75 -17.83 8.45
N ARG A 304 17.67 -16.90 8.60
CA ARG A 304 17.87 -16.11 9.85
C ARG A 304 16.71 -15.18 10.19
N ILE A 305 16.14 -14.53 9.18
CA ILE A 305 14.93 -13.72 9.33
C ILE A 305 13.74 -14.65 9.66
N ASN A 306 13.76 -15.89 9.20
CA ASN A 306 12.74 -16.89 9.46
C ASN A 306 12.73 -17.36 10.92
N GLU A 307 13.85 -17.57 11.55
CA GLU A 307 13.94 -18.01 12.97
C GLU A 307 13.58 -16.89 13.95
N LYS A 308 14.05 -15.67 13.75
CA LYS A 308 13.85 -14.55 14.65
C LYS A 308 12.54 -13.76 14.41
N TYR A 309 12.01 -13.79 13.17
CA TYR A 309 10.83 -13.05 12.71
C TYR A 309 9.87 -13.88 11.86
N PHE A 310 9.78 -15.16 12.11
CA PHE A 310 9.13 -16.19 11.27
C PHE A 310 7.76 -15.84 10.67
N LYS A 311 6.96 -15.01 11.34
CA LYS A 311 5.68 -14.54 10.80
C LYS A 311 5.76 -13.23 10.03
N LEU A 312 6.74 -12.39 10.28
CA LEU A 312 6.84 -11.04 9.71
C LEU A 312 7.56 -11.03 8.37
N SER A 313 8.63 -11.79 8.22
CA SER A 313 9.49 -11.79 7.02
C SER A 313 8.82 -12.37 5.77
N SER A 314 8.16 -13.52 5.89
CA SER A 314 7.42 -14.09 4.75
C SER A 314 6.24 -13.22 4.32
N ARG A 315 5.61 -12.52 5.28
CA ARG A 315 4.54 -11.55 4.99
C ARG A 315 5.07 -10.30 4.29
N VAL A 316 6.22 -9.76 4.74
CA VAL A 316 6.84 -8.56 4.15
C VAL A 316 7.40 -8.85 2.76
N PHE A 317 8.22 -9.90 2.60
CA PHE A 317 8.82 -10.26 1.32
C PHE A 317 7.76 -10.57 0.26
N GLY A 318 6.79 -11.41 0.58
CA GLY A 318 5.74 -11.70 -0.37
C GLY A 318 4.77 -10.52 -0.58
N GLY A 319 4.68 -9.59 0.38
CA GLY A 319 3.98 -8.32 0.19
C GLY A 319 4.70 -7.42 -0.82
N THR A 320 6.03 -7.40 -0.78
CA THR A 320 6.87 -6.66 -1.73
C THR A 320 6.82 -7.27 -3.12
N LEU A 321 6.95 -8.60 -3.22
CA LEU A 321 6.84 -9.34 -4.49
C LEU A 321 5.46 -9.14 -5.15
N HIS A 322 4.40 -9.17 -4.34
CA HIS A 322 3.05 -8.89 -4.80
C HIS A 322 2.92 -7.46 -5.36
N ARG A 323 3.49 -6.44 -4.66
CA ARG A 323 3.51 -5.05 -5.15
C ARG A 323 4.33 -4.93 -6.42
N PHE A 324 5.49 -5.58 -6.47
CA PHE A 324 6.35 -5.58 -7.65
C PHE A 324 5.61 -6.13 -8.88
N LEU A 325 4.95 -7.28 -8.78
CA LEU A 325 4.15 -7.82 -9.87
C LEU A 325 3.05 -6.84 -10.31
N VAL A 326 2.33 -6.22 -9.38
CA VAL A 326 1.29 -5.23 -9.71
C VAL A 326 1.87 -4.04 -10.49
N TYR A 327 3.04 -3.53 -10.10
CA TYR A 327 3.70 -2.43 -10.82
C TYR A 327 4.25 -2.87 -12.17
N LEU A 328 4.83 -4.06 -12.26
CA LEU A 328 5.32 -4.65 -13.51
C LEU A 328 4.19 -4.78 -14.54
N LEU A 329 3.03 -5.31 -14.13
CA LEU A 329 1.87 -5.44 -15.02
C LEU A 329 1.31 -4.08 -15.46
N ARG A 330 1.32 -3.08 -14.58
CA ARG A 330 0.93 -1.72 -14.97
C ARG A 330 1.90 -1.13 -15.98
N PHE A 331 3.19 -1.30 -15.72
CA PHE A 331 4.23 -0.85 -16.65
C PHE A 331 4.07 -1.50 -18.02
N LEU A 332 3.94 -2.84 -18.07
CA LEU A 332 3.69 -3.57 -19.32
C LEU A 332 2.42 -3.11 -20.02
N GLY A 333 1.34 -2.90 -19.26
CA GLY A 333 0.07 -2.44 -19.82
C GLY A 333 0.17 -1.04 -20.41
N ILE A 334 0.76 -0.09 -19.69
CA ILE A 334 0.99 1.28 -20.19
C ILE A 334 1.93 1.24 -21.39
N PHE A 335 2.98 0.44 -21.34
CA PHE A 335 3.95 0.34 -22.42
C PHE A 335 3.31 -0.18 -23.71
N LEU A 336 2.49 -1.25 -23.64
CA LEU A 336 1.77 -1.79 -24.80
C LEU A 336 0.77 -0.78 -25.40
N ILE A 337 0.09 0.01 -24.55
CA ILE A 337 -0.83 1.07 -25.04
C ILE A 337 -0.03 2.19 -25.71
N LEU A 338 1.08 2.62 -25.08
CA LEU A 338 1.90 3.68 -25.64
C LEU A 338 2.59 3.26 -26.94
N SER A 339 3.07 2.02 -27.03
CA SER A 339 3.70 1.50 -28.26
C SER A 339 2.74 1.52 -29.45
N ALA A 340 1.44 1.24 -29.19
CA ALA A 340 0.39 1.31 -30.21
C ALA A 340 0.01 2.74 -30.63
N LEU A 341 0.32 3.75 -29.83
CA LEU A 341 -0.10 5.15 -30.05
C LEU A 341 1.05 6.06 -30.51
N ILE A 342 2.29 5.57 -30.51
CA ILE A 342 3.45 6.38 -30.87
C ILE A 342 3.51 6.50 -32.42
N PRO A 343 3.58 7.73 -32.98
CA PRO A 343 3.74 7.94 -34.40
C PRO A 343 5.06 7.35 -34.93
N GLU A 344 5.08 6.88 -36.18
CA GLU A 344 6.23 6.25 -36.87
C GLU A 344 7.55 7.03 -36.75
N ARG A 345 7.49 8.38 -36.65
CA ARG A 345 8.67 9.24 -36.46
C ARG A 345 9.38 9.06 -35.11
N LEU A 346 8.68 8.59 -34.06
CA LEU A 346 9.25 8.28 -32.74
C LEU A 346 9.53 6.79 -32.59
N ALA A 347 8.99 5.92 -33.43
CA ALA A 347 9.25 4.48 -33.45
C ALA A 347 10.73 4.16 -33.78
N ASN A 348 11.43 5.07 -34.47
CA ASN A 348 12.87 4.96 -34.73
C ASN A 348 13.77 5.18 -33.50
N VAL A 349 13.20 5.45 -32.33
CA VAL A 349 13.95 5.41 -31.08
C VAL A 349 14.18 3.95 -30.71
N TYR A 350 15.43 3.52 -30.83
CA TYR A 350 15.90 2.13 -30.63
C TYR A 350 15.28 1.39 -29.44
N PHE A 351 15.05 2.08 -28.32
CA PHE A 351 14.42 1.49 -27.12
C PHE A 351 12.96 1.06 -27.38
N ILE A 352 12.23 1.75 -28.22
CA ILE A 352 10.83 1.44 -28.56
C ILE A 352 10.81 0.31 -29.59
N SER A 353 11.67 0.37 -30.62
CA SER A 353 11.77 -0.65 -31.67
C SER A 353 12.19 -2.02 -31.16
N SER A 354 13.04 -2.08 -30.10
CA SER A 354 13.44 -3.36 -29.48
C SER A 354 12.31 -4.10 -28.75
N PHE A 355 11.25 -3.39 -28.39
CA PHE A 355 10.11 -3.94 -27.67
C PHE A 355 8.88 -4.11 -28.55
N ASP A 356 8.84 -3.47 -29.73
CA ASP A 356 7.67 -3.50 -30.63
C ASP A 356 8.00 -4.29 -31.92
N PRO A 357 7.60 -5.57 -32.01
CA PRO A 357 7.86 -6.38 -33.19
C PRO A 357 6.90 -6.10 -34.36
N ILE A 358 5.94 -5.16 -34.23
CA ILE A 358 4.82 -5.02 -35.15
C ILE A 358 4.69 -3.59 -35.67
N GLN A 359 5.62 -3.18 -36.53
CA GLN A 359 5.73 -1.80 -37.02
C GLN A 359 4.85 -1.44 -38.23
N GLU A 360 4.20 -2.38 -38.95
CA GLU A 360 3.79 -2.06 -40.31
C GLU A 360 2.29 -1.95 -40.62
N GLN A 361 1.35 -2.28 -39.73
CA GLN A 361 -0.09 -2.17 -40.08
C GLN A 361 -1.01 -1.80 -38.92
N LEU A 362 -1.89 -0.84 -39.14
CA LEU A 362 -2.91 -0.32 -38.20
C LEU A 362 -3.77 -1.42 -37.54
N ILE A 363 -4.08 -2.47 -38.28
CA ILE A 363 -4.88 -3.63 -37.82
C ILE A 363 -4.18 -4.37 -36.67
N TRP A 364 -2.85 -4.35 -36.61
CA TRP A 364 -2.05 -5.03 -35.58
C TRP A 364 -1.86 -4.21 -34.29
N GLN A 365 -2.21 -2.93 -34.29
CA GLN A 365 -2.13 -2.07 -33.07
C GLN A 365 -3.27 -2.34 -32.08
N PHE A 366 -4.44 -2.77 -32.59
CA PHE A 366 -5.60 -3.09 -31.77
C PHE A 366 -5.33 -4.13 -30.66
N PRO A 367 -4.67 -5.28 -30.91
CA PRO A 367 -4.37 -6.23 -29.85
C PRO A 367 -3.41 -5.68 -28.78
N SER A 368 -2.48 -4.77 -29.12
CA SER A 368 -1.59 -4.14 -28.15
C SER A 368 -2.38 -3.28 -27.15
N ILE A 369 -3.36 -2.50 -27.61
CA ILE A 369 -4.27 -1.72 -26.75
C ILE A 369 -5.12 -2.66 -25.88
N LEU A 370 -5.65 -3.73 -26.48
CA LEU A 370 -6.44 -4.74 -25.78
C LEU A 370 -5.63 -5.40 -24.65
N PHE A 371 -4.46 -5.97 -24.96
CA PHE A 371 -3.63 -6.65 -23.98
C PHE A 371 -3.08 -5.68 -22.94
N GLY A 372 -2.70 -4.47 -23.34
CA GLY A 372 -2.24 -3.42 -22.43
C GLY A 372 -3.32 -3.06 -21.39
N THR A 373 -4.56 -2.89 -21.83
CA THR A 373 -5.69 -2.62 -20.92
C THR A 373 -6.01 -3.82 -20.04
N LEU A 374 -5.94 -5.04 -20.57
CA LEU A 374 -6.11 -6.26 -19.79
C LEU A 374 -5.03 -6.39 -18.71
N PHE A 375 -3.77 -6.06 -18.99
CA PHE A 375 -2.71 -6.05 -17.97
C PHE A 375 -2.98 -5.07 -16.84
N ILE A 376 -3.42 -3.86 -17.15
CA ILE A 376 -3.79 -2.86 -16.13
C ILE A 376 -4.96 -3.37 -15.28
N PHE A 377 -5.96 -3.99 -15.92
CA PHE A 377 -7.10 -4.56 -15.23
C PHE A 377 -6.71 -5.76 -14.35
N MET A 378 -5.86 -6.69 -14.86
CA MET A 378 -5.34 -7.81 -14.08
C MET A 378 -4.50 -7.32 -12.90
N ALA A 379 -3.65 -6.31 -13.10
CA ALA A 379 -2.89 -5.69 -12.02
C ALA A 379 -3.81 -5.19 -10.89
N ARG A 380 -5.00 -4.71 -11.21
CA ARG A 380 -6.01 -4.32 -10.22
C ARG A 380 -6.58 -5.51 -9.46
N LEU A 381 -7.01 -6.56 -10.17
CA LEU A 381 -7.55 -7.76 -9.55
C LEU A 381 -6.52 -8.44 -8.64
N ILE A 382 -5.26 -8.50 -9.08
CA ILE A 382 -4.13 -9.02 -8.31
C ILE A 382 -3.88 -8.14 -7.08
N ARG A 383 -3.86 -6.81 -7.23
CA ARG A 383 -3.72 -5.88 -6.11
C ARG A 383 -4.79 -6.11 -5.04
N ARG A 384 -6.02 -6.44 -5.45
CA ARG A 384 -7.15 -6.79 -4.58
C ARG A 384 -7.15 -8.27 -4.15
N ARG A 385 -6.11 -9.03 -4.48
CA ARG A 385 -5.89 -10.42 -4.09
C ARG A 385 -7.03 -11.38 -4.43
N VAL A 386 -7.71 -11.14 -5.56
CA VAL A 386 -8.86 -11.94 -6.01
C VAL A 386 -8.40 -13.29 -6.57
N LYS A 387 -8.97 -14.42 -6.11
CA LYS A 387 -8.60 -15.76 -6.58
C LYS A 387 -8.78 -15.95 -8.08
N GLY A 388 -9.90 -15.46 -8.62
CA GLY A 388 -10.20 -15.56 -10.06
C GLY A 388 -9.21 -14.81 -10.95
N ALA A 389 -8.46 -13.84 -10.41
CA ALA A 389 -7.41 -13.13 -11.15
C ALA A 389 -6.28 -14.07 -11.60
N PHE A 390 -6.04 -15.17 -10.91
CA PHE A 390 -4.98 -16.12 -11.27
C PHE A 390 -5.19 -16.71 -12.66
N ILE A 391 -6.36 -17.32 -12.90
CA ILE A 391 -6.68 -17.98 -14.18
C ILE A 391 -6.77 -16.93 -15.30
N ALA A 392 -7.46 -15.80 -15.05
CA ALA A 392 -7.61 -14.74 -16.03
C ALA A 392 -6.24 -14.14 -16.45
N SER A 393 -5.31 -13.92 -15.49
CA SER A 393 -3.97 -13.45 -15.79
C SER A 393 -3.14 -14.50 -16.57
N LEU A 394 -3.25 -15.78 -16.22
CA LEU A 394 -2.56 -16.85 -16.93
C LEU A 394 -2.96 -16.87 -18.41
N ILE A 395 -4.26 -16.83 -18.69
CA ILE A 395 -4.78 -16.78 -20.07
C ILE A 395 -4.25 -15.54 -20.78
N THR A 396 -4.31 -14.37 -20.13
CA THR A 396 -3.82 -13.12 -20.73
C THR A 396 -2.33 -13.19 -21.04
N PHE A 397 -1.50 -13.75 -20.14
CA PHE A 397 -0.05 -13.90 -20.37
C PHE A 397 0.26 -14.80 -21.56
N VAL A 398 -0.41 -15.97 -21.67
CA VAL A 398 -0.22 -16.90 -22.76
C VAL A 398 -0.62 -16.28 -24.09
N LEU A 399 -1.79 -15.63 -24.15
CA LEU A 399 -2.26 -14.99 -25.37
C LEU A 399 -1.36 -13.81 -25.78
N THR A 400 -0.88 -13.03 -24.82
CA THR A 400 0.04 -11.92 -25.11
C THR A 400 1.41 -12.45 -25.56
N LEU A 401 1.91 -13.54 -24.96
CA LEU A 401 3.16 -14.15 -25.38
C LEU A 401 3.10 -14.66 -26.82
N ILE A 402 1.99 -15.28 -27.21
CA ILE A 402 1.76 -15.69 -28.59
C ILE A 402 1.72 -14.44 -29.50
N TYR A 403 0.93 -13.45 -29.14
CA TYR A 403 0.77 -12.22 -29.94
C TYR A 403 2.09 -11.49 -30.19
N VAL A 404 2.88 -11.27 -29.14
CA VAL A 404 4.16 -10.52 -29.22
C VAL A 404 5.19 -11.25 -30.11
N ASN A 405 5.05 -12.55 -30.33
CA ASN A 405 5.98 -13.36 -31.11
C ASN A 405 5.41 -13.78 -32.49
N LEU A 406 4.27 -13.27 -32.93
CA LEU A 406 3.67 -13.64 -34.20
C LEU A 406 4.52 -13.22 -35.41
N ASN A 407 5.18 -12.07 -35.37
CA ASN A 407 5.98 -11.50 -36.47
C ASN A 407 7.49 -11.57 -36.25
N GLY A 408 7.93 -12.24 -35.19
CA GLY A 408 9.33 -12.35 -34.82
C GLY A 408 9.47 -12.46 -33.31
N ILE A 409 10.59 -13.02 -32.83
CA ILE A 409 10.82 -13.25 -31.40
C ILE A 409 11.23 -11.95 -30.73
N SER A 410 10.33 -11.35 -29.95
CA SER A 410 10.67 -10.24 -29.07
C SER A 410 11.19 -10.78 -27.72
N TRP A 411 12.49 -10.94 -27.61
CA TRP A 411 13.14 -11.49 -26.39
C TRP A 411 12.85 -10.68 -25.14
N ALA A 412 12.85 -9.35 -25.23
CA ALA A 412 12.65 -8.45 -24.09
C ALA A 412 11.22 -8.56 -23.53
N MET A 413 10.20 -8.49 -24.40
CA MET A 413 8.80 -8.60 -23.97
C MET A 413 8.47 -10.02 -23.49
N SER A 414 8.97 -11.05 -24.22
CA SER A 414 8.81 -12.44 -23.80
C SER A 414 9.40 -12.68 -22.42
N PHE A 415 10.60 -12.16 -22.14
CA PHE A 415 11.22 -12.23 -20.81
C PHE A 415 10.34 -11.59 -19.72
N LEU A 416 9.83 -10.39 -19.94
CA LEU A 416 9.01 -9.68 -18.96
C LEU A 416 7.65 -10.38 -18.72
N ILE A 417 7.04 -10.96 -19.75
CA ILE A 417 5.80 -11.73 -19.63
C ILE A 417 6.06 -13.04 -18.87
N VAL A 418 7.13 -13.76 -19.19
CA VAL A 418 7.53 -14.99 -18.48
C VAL A 418 7.88 -14.69 -17.03
N LEU A 419 8.61 -13.61 -16.77
CA LEU A 419 8.89 -13.14 -15.41
C LEU A 419 7.58 -12.85 -14.64
N SER A 420 6.62 -12.17 -15.26
CA SER A 420 5.30 -11.91 -14.67
C SER A 420 4.55 -13.20 -14.35
N LEU A 421 4.63 -14.19 -15.23
CA LEU A 421 4.03 -15.52 -15.04
C LEU A 421 4.67 -16.26 -13.85
N VAL A 422 6.02 -16.28 -13.77
CA VAL A 422 6.74 -16.89 -12.64
C VAL A 422 6.37 -16.22 -11.32
N LEU A 423 6.37 -14.89 -11.29
CA LEU A 423 5.95 -14.12 -10.10
C LEU A 423 4.52 -14.44 -9.70
N MET A 424 3.62 -14.58 -10.68
CA MET A 424 2.22 -14.93 -10.44
C MET A 424 2.06 -16.33 -9.82
N LEU A 425 2.85 -17.30 -10.27
CA LEU A 425 2.88 -18.65 -9.67
C LEU A 425 3.35 -18.60 -8.21
N ILE A 426 4.38 -17.82 -7.91
CA ILE A 426 4.90 -17.65 -6.55
C ILE A 426 3.86 -17.03 -5.61
N ILE A 427 3.15 -15.99 -6.07
CA ILE A 427 2.17 -15.30 -5.23
C ILE A 427 0.78 -15.95 -5.19
N ARG A 428 0.55 -17.03 -5.92
CA ARG A 428 -0.76 -17.71 -6.03
C ARG A 428 -1.46 -17.91 -4.69
N LYS A 429 -0.73 -18.37 -3.67
CA LYS A 429 -1.28 -18.60 -2.32
C LYS A 429 -1.73 -17.32 -1.60
N ARG A 430 -1.38 -16.14 -2.11
CA ARG A 430 -1.74 -14.84 -1.54
C ARG A 430 -3.00 -14.24 -2.16
N LEU A 431 -3.56 -14.87 -3.17
CA LEU A 431 -4.86 -14.53 -3.76
C LEU A 431 -5.93 -15.33 -3.02
N TYR A 432 -6.60 -14.69 -2.06
CA TYR A 432 -7.54 -15.36 -1.16
C TYR A 432 -8.97 -14.83 -1.22
N HIS A 433 -9.20 -13.60 -1.73
CA HIS A 433 -10.55 -13.06 -1.84
C HIS A 433 -11.36 -13.81 -2.89
N ARG A 434 -12.54 -14.27 -2.51
CA ARG A 434 -13.41 -15.06 -3.37
C ARG A 434 -14.11 -14.22 -4.42
N TYR A 435 -14.49 -12.98 -4.05
CA TYR A 435 -15.26 -12.07 -4.88
C TYR A 435 -14.49 -10.78 -5.12
N PHE A 436 -14.87 -10.07 -6.16
CA PHE A 436 -14.41 -8.71 -6.44
C PHE A 436 -15.57 -7.74 -6.32
N VAL A 437 -15.42 -6.77 -5.44
CA VAL A 437 -16.35 -5.67 -5.27
C VAL A 437 -15.64 -4.38 -5.64
N TYR A 438 -16.17 -3.68 -6.63
CA TYR A 438 -15.53 -2.46 -7.14
C TYR A 438 -15.77 -1.29 -6.19
N SER A 439 -14.71 -0.84 -5.51
CA SER A 439 -14.79 0.25 -4.54
C SER A 439 -14.91 1.61 -5.22
N TRP A 440 -15.39 2.60 -4.49
CA TRP A 440 -15.50 3.97 -5.01
C TRP A 440 -14.14 4.61 -5.19
N GLU A 441 -13.19 4.34 -4.29
CA GLU A 441 -11.80 4.75 -4.43
C GLU A 441 -11.17 4.22 -5.72
N ASP A 442 -11.48 2.97 -6.07
CA ASP A 442 -10.98 2.38 -7.31
C ASP A 442 -11.63 3.00 -8.53
N LYS A 443 -12.95 3.23 -8.49
CA LYS A 443 -13.67 3.93 -9.58
C LYS A 443 -13.14 5.33 -9.82
N THR A 444 -12.88 6.08 -8.75
CA THR A 444 -12.33 7.44 -8.86
C THR A 444 -10.91 7.42 -9.44
N LYS A 445 -10.05 6.49 -8.98
CA LYS A 445 -8.70 6.34 -9.53
C LYS A 445 -8.72 5.94 -11.00
N ASP A 446 -9.65 5.07 -11.41
CA ASP A 446 -9.77 4.68 -12.80
C ASP A 446 -10.30 5.79 -13.68
N PHE A 447 -11.26 6.54 -13.17
CA PHE A 447 -11.76 7.73 -13.85
C PHE A 447 -10.65 8.77 -14.06
N LEU A 448 -9.87 9.05 -13.01
CA LEU A 448 -8.74 9.99 -13.11
C LEU A 448 -7.66 9.47 -14.07
N PHE A 449 -7.36 8.18 -14.04
CA PHE A 449 -6.41 7.57 -14.96
C PHE A 449 -6.92 7.64 -16.41
N LEU A 450 -8.18 7.32 -16.65
CA LEU A 450 -8.80 7.42 -17.96
C LEU A 450 -8.82 8.87 -18.47
N ALA A 451 -9.23 9.82 -17.62
CA ALA A 451 -9.24 11.24 -17.95
C ALA A 451 -7.83 11.76 -18.29
N PHE A 452 -6.82 11.35 -17.51
CA PHE A 452 -5.42 11.67 -17.80
C PHE A 452 -4.95 11.05 -19.12
N THR A 453 -5.30 9.79 -19.38
CA THR A 453 -4.97 9.11 -20.64
C THR A 453 -5.62 9.81 -21.83
N ILE A 454 -6.90 10.19 -21.72
CA ILE A 454 -7.60 10.96 -22.76
C ILE A 454 -6.93 12.33 -22.94
N LEU A 455 -6.55 13.02 -21.87
CA LEU A 455 -5.86 14.31 -21.96
C LEU A 455 -4.51 14.17 -22.69
N VAL A 456 -3.72 13.15 -22.35
CA VAL A 456 -2.45 12.85 -23.03
C VAL A 456 -2.68 12.56 -24.50
N LEU A 457 -3.69 11.78 -24.84
CA LEU A 457 -4.08 11.48 -26.23
C LEU A 457 -4.52 12.73 -27.01
N LEU A 458 -5.30 13.62 -26.36
CA LEU A 458 -5.70 14.89 -26.96
C LEU A 458 -4.52 15.83 -27.19
N VAL A 459 -3.55 15.88 -26.23
CA VAL A 459 -2.35 16.70 -26.38
C VAL A 459 -1.42 16.15 -27.47
N LEU A 460 -1.20 14.83 -27.50
CA LEU A 460 -0.35 14.19 -28.52
C LEU A 460 -1.01 14.18 -29.90
N GLY A 461 -2.29 13.88 -29.96
CA GLY A 461 -3.08 13.93 -31.21
C GLY A 461 -3.36 15.37 -31.67
N GLY A 462 -3.55 16.31 -30.74
CA GLY A 462 -3.77 17.73 -31.03
C GLY A 462 -2.55 18.40 -31.64
N SER A 463 -1.32 17.96 -31.30
CA SER A 463 -0.10 18.46 -31.95
C SER A 463 -0.07 18.17 -33.46
N GLY A 464 -0.66 17.04 -33.89
CA GLY A 464 -0.92 16.75 -35.30
C GLY A 464 -2.07 17.58 -35.87
N PHE A 465 -3.15 17.81 -35.12
CA PHE A 465 -4.31 18.60 -35.52
C PHE A 465 -4.00 20.10 -35.68
N TRP A 466 -3.21 20.68 -34.76
CA TRP A 466 -2.84 22.11 -34.86
C TRP A 466 -1.82 22.38 -35.96
N SER A 467 -0.98 21.42 -36.35
CA SER A 467 -0.10 21.57 -37.52
C SER A 467 -0.85 21.55 -38.84
N HIS A 468 -2.10 21.09 -38.86
CA HIS A 468 -2.96 21.03 -40.04
C HIS A 468 -4.00 22.19 -40.17
N LEU A 469 -4.02 23.13 -39.23
CA LEU A 469 -4.74 24.41 -39.37
C LEU A 469 -4.04 25.41 -40.31
N LEU A 470 -2.84 25.08 -40.78
CA LEU A 470 -2.17 25.76 -41.92
C LEU A 470 -2.59 25.05 -43.22
N PRO A 471 -2.83 25.74 -44.34
CA PRO A 471 -3.70 25.37 -45.46
C PRO A 471 -3.39 24.02 -46.12
N PRO A 472 -4.38 23.24 -46.50
CA PRO A 472 -4.29 21.83 -46.83
C PRO A 472 -3.87 21.57 -48.29
N LYS A 473 -2.88 20.71 -48.49
CA LYS A 473 -2.61 20.16 -49.86
C LYS A 473 -2.88 18.66 -49.99
N ASN A 474 -3.47 17.97 -48.97
CA ASN A 474 -3.80 16.54 -49.09
C ASN A 474 -5.11 16.17 -48.38
N ARG A 475 -6.08 15.73 -49.18
CA ARG A 475 -7.39 15.19 -48.77
C ARG A 475 -7.32 13.78 -48.17
N ASP A 476 -6.19 13.09 -48.22
CA ASP A 476 -6.03 11.70 -47.73
C ASP A 476 -5.90 11.59 -46.20
N VAL A 477 -5.63 12.70 -45.51
CA VAL A 477 -5.49 12.73 -44.05
C VAL A 477 -6.81 12.53 -43.30
N LEU A 478 -7.94 12.95 -43.90
CA LEU A 478 -9.25 12.84 -43.22
C LEU A 478 -9.73 11.39 -43.16
N GLY A 479 -9.49 10.60 -44.20
CA GLY A 479 -9.81 9.17 -44.25
C GLY A 479 -9.03 8.37 -43.18
N HIS A 480 -7.76 8.67 -43.04
CA HIS A 480 -6.87 8.03 -42.02
C HIS A 480 -7.31 8.33 -40.59
N PHE A 481 -7.74 9.56 -40.32
CA PHE A 481 -8.23 10.01 -39.02
C PHE A 481 -9.53 9.29 -38.59
N VAL A 482 -10.45 9.11 -39.51
CA VAL A 482 -11.74 8.43 -39.24
C VAL A 482 -11.54 6.95 -38.92
N HIS A 483 -10.62 6.26 -39.59
CA HIS A 483 -10.30 4.87 -39.32
C HIS A 483 -9.66 4.68 -37.92
N ILE A 484 -8.73 5.52 -37.52
CA ILE A 484 -8.13 5.46 -36.19
C ILE A 484 -9.16 5.62 -35.06
N TRP A 485 -10.10 6.56 -35.22
CA TRP A 485 -11.15 6.77 -34.21
C TRP A 485 -12.12 5.59 -34.13
N PHE A 486 -12.46 4.99 -35.29
CA PHE A 486 -13.30 3.80 -35.33
C PHE A 486 -12.64 2.60 -34.65
N ASP A 487 -11.37 2.38 -34.90
CA ASP A 487 -10.60 1.29 -34.27
C ASP A 487 -10.45 1.47 -32.75
N ILE A 488 -10.19 2.69 -32.29
CA ILE A 488 -10.17 3.02 -30.86
C ILE A 488 -11.54 2.80 -30.23
N LEU A 489 -12.63 3.20 -30.91
CA LEU A 489 -13.99 3.00 -30.40
C LEU A 489 -14.34 1.51 -30.34
N LEU A 490 -14.04 0.74 -31.39
CA LEU A 490 -14.26 -0.70 -31.44
C LEU A 490 -13.44 -1.41 -30.32
N ALA A 491 -12.15 -1.05 -30.17
CA ALA A 491 -11.31 -1.54 -29.11
C ALA A 491 -11.91 -1.28 -27.73
N SER A 492 -12.37 -0.04 -27.51
CA SER A 492 -12.97 0.37 -26.23
C SER A 492 -14.24 -0.42 -25.92
N VAL A 493 -15.09 -0.69 -26.89
CA VAL A 493 -16.31 -1.50 -26.73
C VAL A 493 -15.97 -2.96 -26.39
N ILE A 494 -15.03 -3.56 -27.10
CA ILE A 494 -14.61 -4.95 -26.85
C ILE A 494 -13.99 -5.06 -25.47
N ILE A 495 -13.06 -4.15 -25.10
CA ILE A 495 -12.45 -4.08 -23.79
C ILE A 495 -13.50 -3.92 -22.68
N ALA A 496 -14.41 -2.97 -22.85
CA ALA A 496 -15.49 -2.75 -21.89
C ALA A 496 -16.36 -3.99 -21.69
N THR A 497 -16.66 -4.71 -22.79
CA THR A 497 -17.45 -5.95 -22.75
C THR A 497 -16.71 -7.07 -22.02
N ILE A 498 -15.41 -7.27 -22.29
CA ILE A 498 -14.58 -8.28 -21.60
C ILE A 498 -14.47 -7.94 -20.12
N VAL A 499 -14.12 -6.69 -19.79
CA VAL A 499 -14.00 -6.25 -18.40
C VAL A 499 -15.33 -6.39 -17.66
N TRP A 500 -16.44 -5.99 -18.28
CA TRP A 500 -17.78 -6.17 -17.71
C TRP A 500 -18.12 -7.66 -17.48
N GLY A 501 -17.81 -8.53 -18.43
CA GLY A 501 -18.03 -9.98 -18.31
C GLY A 501 -17.24 -10.56 -17.14
N VAL A 502 -15.94 -10.24 -17.03
CA VAL A 502 -15.07 -10.67 -15.93
C VAL A 502 -15.58 -10.12 -14.59
N LEU A 503 -15.94 -8.85 -14.52
CA LEU A 503 -16.50 -8.25 -13.31
C LEU A 503 -17.80 -8.94 -12.89
N ARG A 504 -18.68 -9.29 -13.83
CA ARG A 504 -19.92 -10.00 -13.56
C ARG A 504 -19.69 -11.42 -13.02
N ILE A 505 -18.68 -12.12 -13.53
CA ILE A 505 -18.30 -13.46 -13.06
C ILE A 505 -17.71 -13.39 -11.64
N LEU A 506 -16.93 -12.35 -11.34
CA LEU A 506 -16.26 -12.17 -10.07
C LEU A 506 -17.14 -11.49 -9.00
N ALA A 507 -18.27 -10.92 -9.39
CA ALA A 507 -19.21 -10.28 -8.47
C ALA A 507 -19.90 -11.31 -7.55
N PRO A 508 -20.19 -10.97 -6.30
CA PRO A 508 -20.93 -11.84 -5.41
C PRO A 508 -22.37 -12.02 -5.91
N ARG A 509 -22.79 -13.25 -6.02
CA ARG A 509 -24.16 -13.61 -6.44
C ARG A 509 -25.16 -13.52 -5.28
N ARG A 510 -24.70 -13.51 -4.04
CA ARG A 510 -25.52 -13.43 -2.83
C ARG A 510 -25.15 -12.19 -2.03
N THR A 511 -26.07 -11.68 -1.23
CA THR A 511 -25.79 -10.59 -0.28
C THR A 511 -25.09 -11.13 0.96
N PHE A 512 -24.13 -10.40 1.49
CA PHE A 512 -23.43 -10.73 2.72
C PHE A 512 -24.38 -10.63 3.95
N GLY A 513 -24.21 -11.51 4.92
CA GLY A 513 -25.00 -11.54 6.15
C GLY A 513 -26.41 -12.18 5.98
N GLN A 514 -27.14 -12.26 7.08
CA GLN A 514 -28.49 -12.83 7.17
C GLN A 514 -29.51 -11.69 7.35
N SER A 515 -30.77 -11.91 6.97
CA SER A 515 -31.89 -11.02 7.33
C SER A 515 -32.17 -11.12 8.82
N MET A 516 -32.84 -10.13 9.38
CA MET A 516 -33.31 -10.12 10.74
C MET A 516 -34.25 -11.30 11.00
N ASP A 517 -34.08 -11.92 12.14
CA ASP A 517 -34.90 -12.97 12.73
C ASP A 517 -35.25 -12.49 14.15
N ASP A 518 -36.50 -12.04 14.33
CA ASP A 518 -36.93 -11.31 15.51
C ASP A 518 -36.87 -12.19 16.76
N GLU A 519 -37.34 -13.46 16.67
CA GLU A 519 -37.33 -14.37 17.80
C GLU A 519 -35.92 -14.68 18.29
N ARG A 520 -35.06 -15.03 17.36
CA ARG A 520 -33.66 -15.32 17.62
C ARG A 520 -32.90 -14.14 18.19
N PHE A 521 -33.17 -12.94 17.68
CA PHE A 521 -32.52 -11.72 18.14
C PHE A 521 -33.03 -11.32 19.54
N THR A 522 -34.35 -11.43 19.79
CA THR A 522 -34.95 -11.16 21.09
C THR A 522 -34.38 -12.10 22.15
N ALA A 523 -34.26 -13.40 21.86
CA ALA A 523 -33.64 -14.36 22.78
C ALA A 523 -32.22 -14.00 23.18
N LEU A 524 -31.42 -13.44 22.24
CA LEU A 524 -30.07 -12.95 22.54
C LEU A 524 -30.09 -11.70 23.44
N LEU A 525 -31.00 -10.76 23.16
CA LEU A 525 -31.17 -9.56 23.98
C LEU A 525 -31.69 -9.87 25.39
N GLU A 526 -32.58 -10.83 25.55
CA GLU A 526 -33.08 -11.25 26.86
C GLU A 526 -31.98 -11.85 27.73
N LYS A 527 -31.03 -12.54 27.09
CA LYS A 527 -29.93 -13.17 27.81
C LYS A 527 -28.82 -12.18 28.20
N TYR A 528 -28.48 -11.24 27.32
CA TYR A 528 -27.31 -10.38 27.48
C TYR A 528 -27.61 -8.89 27.59
N GLY A 529 -28.82 -8.47 27.24
CA GLY A 529 -29.21 -7.07 27.09
C GLY A 529 -28.62 -6.45 25.80
N GLY A 530 -29.11 -5.27 25.46
CA GLY A 530 -28.57 -4.51 24.31
C GLY A 530 -28.38 -3.04 24.68
N ALA A 531 -27.62 -2.32 23.84
CA ALA A 531 -27.53 -0.87 23.86
C ALA A 531 -28.69 -0.24 23.07
N SER A 532 -28.78 1.08 23.08
CA SER A 532 -29.83 1.82 22.34
C SER A 532 -29.83 1.44 20.85
N GLU A 533 -28.65 1.35 20.23
CA GLU A 533 -28.51 1.05 18.82
C GLU A 533 -28.96 -0.37 18.46
N SER A 534 -28.96 -1.30 19.45
CA SER A 534 -29.34 -2.71 19.23
C SER A 534 -30.77 -2.85 18.76
N ALA A 535 -31.71 -2.11 19.35
CA ALA A 535 -33.12 -2.20 19.01
C ALA A 535 -33.46 -1.70 17.60
N LEU A 536 -32.60 -0.92 16.97
CA LEU A 536 -32.77 -0.50 15.57
C LEU A 536 -32.72 -1.67 14.59
N ALA A 537 -32.29 -2.85 15.00
CA ALA A 537 -32.32 -4.05 14.17
C ALA A 537 -33.78 -4.48 13.81
N TYR A 538 -34.74 -4.23 14.69
CA TYR A 538 -36.16 -4.54 14.46
C TYR A 538 -36.82 -3.73 13.32
N LEU A 539 -36.12 -2.68 12.83
CA LEU A 539 -36.53 -1.98 11.61
C LEU A 539 -36.26 -2.79 10.32
N HIS A 540 -35.62 -3.94 10.39
CA HIS A 540 -35.33 -4.85 9.27
C HIS A 540 -34.57 -4.20 8.09
N ASP A 541 -33.99 -3.05 8.29
CA ASP A 541 -33.22 -2.33 7.26
C ASP A 541 -31.72 -2.68 7.27
N LYS A 542 -31.31 -3.49 8.23
CA LYS A 542 -29.97 -3.99 8.45
C LYS A 542 -29.85 -5.48 8.17
N ARG A 543 -28.64 -5.96 7.99
CA ARG A 543 -28.32 -7.37 7.93
C ARG A 543 -27.52 -7.74 9.16
N LEU A 544 -27.55 -9.03 9.52
CA LEU A 544 -26.92 -9.56 10.71
C LEU A 544 -25.82 -10.55 10.35
N PHE A 545 -24.74 -10.52 11.13
CA PHE A 545 -23.71 -11.55 11.16
C PHE A 545 -23.68 -12.17 12.54
N TRP A 546 -23.94 -13.48 12.61
CA TRP A 546 -24.02 -14.23 13.84
C TRP A 546 -22.71 -14.97 14.10
N TYR A 547 -22.16 -14.81 15.31
CA TYR A 547 -21.05 -15.61 15.80
C TYR A 547 -21.60 -16.65 16.79
N ARG A 548 -21.28 -17.93 16.51
CA ARG A 548 -21.77 -19.08 17.26
C ARG A 548 -20.62 -19.84 17.89
N VAL A 549 -20.82 -20.36 19.08
CA VAL A 549 -19.96 -21.29 19.78
C VAL A 549 -20.81 -22.45 20.27
N ASP A 550 -20.42 -23.67 19.94
CA ASP A 550 -21.13 -24.90 20.28
C ASP A 550 -22.61 -24.89 19.88
N GLY A 551 -22.92 -24.31 18.74
CA GLY A 551 -24.29 -24.21 18.23
C GLY A 551 -25.14 -23.09 18.83
N GLN A 552 -24.64 -22.39 19.86
CA GLN A 552 -25.33 -21.29 20.52
C GLN A 552 -24.90 -19.92 19.99
N ASP A 553 -25.84 -19.02 19.84
CA ASP A 553 -25.55 -17.63 19.44
C ASP A 553 -24.92 -16.87 20.62
N GLN A 554 -23.72 -16.32 20.40
CA GLN A 554 -22.99 -15.59 21.43
C GLN A 554 -22.93 -14.09 21.13
N VAL A 555 -22.69 -13.73 19.86
CA VAL A 555 -22.54 -12.33 19.45
C VAL A 555 -23.18 -12.13 18.08
N VAL A 556 -23.80 -10.98 17.89
CA VAL A 556 -24.33 -10.55 16.60
C VAL A 556 -23.84 -9.14 16.25
N PHE A 557 -23.56 -8.93 14.97
CA PHE A 557 -23.24 -7.61 14.39
C PHE A 557 -24.38 -7.21 13.46
N GLN A 558 -24.88 -5.99 13.63
CA GLN A 558 -25.84 -5.40 12.71
C GLN A 558 -25.13 -4.43 11.76
N PHE A 559 -25.40 -4.52 10.47
CA PHE A 559 -24.72 -3.72 9.47
C PHE A 559 -25.56 -3.48 8.22
N ALA A 560 -25.16 -2.49 7.45
CA ALA A 560 -25.63 -2.29 6.08
C ALA A 560 -24.45 -2.21 5.11
N GLN A 561 -24.70 -2.65 3.85
CA GLN A 561 -23.67 -2.67 2.83
C GLN A 561 -23.94 -1.63 1.74
N THR A 562 -22.90 -0.89 1.37
CA THR A 562 -22.89 -0.03 0.19
C THR A 562 -21.54 -0.14 -0.52
N SER A 563 -21.55 -0.47 -1.82
CA SER A 563 -20.31 -0.78 -2.56
C SER A 563 -19.50 -1.86 -1.84
N ASN A 564 -18.23 -1.63 -1.56
CA ASN A 564 -17.35 -2.53 -0.81
C ASN A 564 -17.31 -2.22 0.70
N LYS A 565 -18.10 -1.26 1.18
CA LYS A 565 -18.15 -0.87 2.58
C LYS A 565 -19.28 -1.62 3.30
N CYS A 566 -18.95 -2.19 4.45
CA CYS A 566 -19.85 -2.81 5.38
C CYS A 566 -19.88 -1.92 6.63
N VAL A 567 -20.94 -1.09 6.76
CA VAL A 567 -21.09 -0.16 7.87
C VAL A 567 -21.79 -0.90 9.00
N VAL A 568 -21.09 -1.12 10.09
CA VAL A 568 -21.58 -1.75 11.32
C VAL A 568 -22.14 -0.65 12.21
N MET A 569 -23.35 -0.86 12.74
CA MET A 569 -24.00 0.08 13.64
C MET A 569 -23.69 -0.27 15.09
N GLY A 570 -23.09 0.68 15.81
CA GLY A 570 -22.81 0.52 17.24
C GLY A 570 -21.80 -0.59 17.55
N ASN A 571 -21.89 -1.08 18.76
CA ASN A 571 -21.05 -2.16 19.27
C ASN A 571 -21.58 -3.54 18.87
N PRO A 572 -20.76 -4.61 19.03
CA PRO A 572 -21.27 -5.98 19.00
C PRO A 572 -22.34 -6.18 20.08
N ILE A 573 -23.33 -7.01 19.78
CA ILE A 573 -24.46 -7.30 20.69
C ILE A 573 -24.31 -8.74 21.18
N GLY A 574 -24.33 -8.98 22.49
CA GLY A 574 -24.25 -10.30 23.08
C GLY A 574 -23.20 -10.44 24.18
N ASN A 575 -22.57 -11.61 24.25
CA ASN A 575 -21.60 -11.95 25.29
C ASN A 575 -20.26 -11.27 25.08
N GLU A 576 -19.89 -10.35 25.95
CA GLU A 576 -18.65 -9.57 25.87
C GLU A 576 -17.37 -10.42 25.86
N ASN A 577 -17.39 -11.58 26.54
CA ASN A 577 -16.25 -12.52 26.56
C ASN A 577 -15.91 -13.06 25.17
N TYR A 578 -16.86 -13.05 24.24
CA TYR A 578 -16.69 -13.51 22.87
C TYR A 578 -16.53 -12.37 21.84
N TYR A 579 -16.46 -11.11 22.25
CA TYR A 579 -16.32 -9.99 21.32
C TYR A 579 -15.06 -10.12 20.46
N ARG A 580 -13.91 -10.39 21.05
CA ARG A 580 -12.64 -10.52 20.30
C ARG A 580 -12.66 -11.67 19.27
N PRO A 581 -13.00 -12.91 19.60
CA PRO A 581 -13.10 -13.99 18.59
C PRO A 581 -14.23 -13.76 17.57
N ALA A 582 -15.35 -13.13 17.96
CA ALA A 582 -16.41 -12.76 17.02
C ALA A 582 -15.92 -11.73 16.00
N TRP A 583 -15.16 -10.72 16.44
CA TRP A 583 -14.49 -9.75 15.57
C TRP A 583 -13.57 -10.41 14.56
N GLU A 584 -12.69 -11.29 15.01
CA GLU A 584 -11.76 -12.00 14.13
C GLU A 584 -12.50 -12.81 13.07
N SER A 585 -13.56 -13.48 13.44
CA SER A 585 -14.42 -14.24 12.54
C SER A 585 -15.12 -13.33 11.52
N PHE A 586 -15.69 -12.21 11.99
CA PHE A 586 -16.36 -11.22 11.15
C PHE A 586 -15.41 -10.59 10.14
N LEU A 587 -14.26 -10.06 10.60
CA LEU A 587 -13.25 -9.44 9.73
C LEU A 587 -12.67 -10.42 8.72
N LYS A 588 -12.45 -11.68 9.12
CA LYS A 588 -12.01 -12.74 8.20
C LYS A 588 -13.05 -13.00 7.11
N THR A 589 -14.32 -13.10 7.50
CA THR A 589 -15.40 -13.33 6.54
C THR A 589 -15.57 -12.15 5.60
N LEU A 590 -15.53 -10.91 6.10
CA LEU A 590 -15.55 -9.70 5.27
C LEU A 590 -14.38 -9.68 4.28
N SER A 591 -13.20 -10.08 4.73
CA SER A 591 -12.01 -10.19 3.88
C SER A 591 -12.26 -11.18 2.73
N ASP A 592 -12.84 -12.36 3.00
CA ASP A 592 -13.15 -13.34 1.95
C ASP A 592 -14.12 -12.77 0.89
N TRP A 593 -15.02 -11.89 1.32
CA TRP A 593 -15.98 -11.20 0.45
C TRP A 593 -15.41 -9.94 -0.20
N ASN A 594 -14.15 -9.58 0.09
CA ASN A 594 -13.52 -8.32 -0.35
C ASN A 594 -14.31 -7.08 0.08
N LEU A 595 -14.91 -7.15 1.28
CA LEU A 595 -15.60 -6.06 1.94
C LEU A 595 -14.71 -5.43 3.00
N GLN A 596 -14.94 -4.17 3.32
CA GLN A 596 -14.23 -3.41 4.34
C GLN A 596 -15.22 -3.02 5.44
N ALA A 597 -14.86 -3.32 6.68
CA ALA A 597 -15.65 -2.89 7.84
C ALA A 597 -15.45 -1.38 8.07
N LEU A 598 -16.52 -0.73 8.44
CA LEU A 598 -16.59 0.64 8.90
C LEU A 598 -17.54 0.64 10.09
N PHE A 599 -17.13 1.14 11.25
CA PHE A 599 -17.98 1.16 12.44
C PHE A 599 -18.49 2.57 12.69
N TYR A 600 -19.76 2.67 12.95
CA TYR A 600 -20.47 3.91 13.17
C TYR A 600 -21.10 3.90 14.57
N GLU A 601 -20.85 4.92 15.36
CA GLU A 601 -21.25 5.03 16.77
C GLU A 601 -20.60 4.00 17.72
N ALA A 602 -19.33 3.62 17.44
CA ALA A 602 -18.58 2.74 18.33
C ALA A 602 -18.18 3.44 19.63
N ASP A 603 -18.23 2.70 20.74
CA ASP A 603 -17.73 3.15 22.04
C ASP A 603 -16.20 3.15 22.10
N GLU A 604 -15.66 3.85 23.11
CA GLU A 604 -14.22 3.95 23.32
C GLU A 604 -13.53 2.58 23.47
N SER A 605 -14.11 1.67 24.25
CA SER A 605 -13.55 0.34 24.51
C SER A 605 -13.43 -0.50 23.23
N ILE A 606 -14.45 -0.46 22.38
CA ILE A 606 -14.47 -1.17 21.08
C ILE A 606 -13.51 -0.49 20.10
N THR A 607 -13.46 0.84 20.11
CA THR A 607 -12.54 1.62 19.26
C THR A 607 -11.09 1.26 19.54
N LEU A 608 -10.69 1.20 20.81
CA LEU A 608 -9.35 0.80 21.22
C LEU A 608 -9.02 -0.66 20.83
N MET A 609 -9.98 -1.57 21.01
CA MET A 609 -9.81 -2.95 20.57
C MET A 609 -9.62 -3.06 19.05
N LEU A 610 -10.35 -2.28 18.25
CA LEU A 610 -10.24 -2.29 16.79
C LEU A 610 -8.92 -1.67 16.30
N HIS A 611 -8.34 -0.76 17.07
CA HIS A 611 -7.03 -0.20 16.75
C HIS A 611 -5.94 -1.28 16.65
N ASP A 612 -5.99 -2.33 17.49
CA ASP A 612 -5.09 -3.49 17.41
C ASP A 612 -5.17 -4.22 16.05
N TYR A 613 -6.30 -4.14 15.36
CA TYR A 613 -6.53 -4.74 14.04
C TYR A 613 -6.20 -3.81 12.86
N GLY A 614 -5.60 -2.65 13.12
CA GLY A 614 -5.17 -1.69 12.10
C GLY A 614 -6.25 -0.74 11.61
N PHE A 615 -7.25 -0.50 12.43
CA PHE A 615 -8.22 0.56 12.24
C PHE A 615 -7.71 1.88 12.81
N ASP A 616 -8.15 2.95 12.21
CA ASP A 616 -8.04 4.32 12.70
C ASP A 616 -9.42 4.81 13.12
N PHE A 617 -9.51 5.89 13.85
CA PHE A 617 -10.79 6.39 14.35
C PHE A 617 -10.85 7.91 14.37
N MET A 618 -12.08 8.41 14.33
CA MET A 618 -12.39 9.83 14.47
C MET A 618 -13.56 9.98 15.44
N LYS A 619 -13.48 10.91 16.38
CA LYS A 619 -14.62 11.27 17.20
C LYS A 619 -15.73 11.83 16.32
N PHE A 620 -16.93 11.30 16.44
CA PHE A 620 -18.06 11.70 15.61
C PHE A 620 -19.15 12.45 16.37
N GLY A 621 -19.19 12.32 17.67
CA GLY A 621 -20.16 13.00 18.55
C GLY A 621 -20.06 12.49 19.97
N GLU A 622 -21.06 12.82 20.76
CA GLU A 622 -21.17 12.40 22.16
C GLU A 622 -22.56 11.87 22.45
N ASN A 623 -22.64 10.78 23.20
CA ASN A 623 -23.88 10.20 23.70
C ASN A 623 -24.25 10.85 25.02
N ALA A 624 -25.56 11.14 25.23
CA ALA A 624 -26.09 11.81 26.40
C ALA A 624 -26.81 10.81 27.32
N MET A 625 -26.26 10.52 28.49
CA MET A 625 -26.80 9.57 29.46
C MET A 625 -27.23 10.33 30.71
N VAL A 626 -28.53 10.28 31.07
CA VAL A 626 -29.07 10.89 32.29
C VAL A 626 -29.01 9.89 33.41
N ASP A 627 -28.44 10.26 34.54
CA ASP A 627 -28.44 9.46 35.76
C ASP A 627 -29.79 9.61 36.46
N LEU A 628 -30.63 8.57 36.41
CA LEU A 628 -31.95 8.53 37.01
C LEU A 628 -31.89 8.43 38.54
N THR A 629 -30.83 7.91 39.12
CA THR A 629 -30.69 7.74 40.56
C THR A 629 -30.61 9.09 41.29
N THR A 630 -30.07 10.10 40.59
CA THR A 630 -29.95 11.47 41.11
C THR A 630 -30.95 12.45 40.52
N PHE A 631 -31.73 12.02 39.51
CA PHE A 631 -32.72 12.88 38.87
C PHE A 631 -33.87 13.23 39.82
N SER A 632 -34.15 14.52 39.97
CA SER A 632 -35.26 15.01 40.75
C SER A 632 -35.89 16.26 40.14
N VAL A 633 -37.19 16.35 40.20
CA VAL A 633 -37.93 17.58 39.86
C VAL A 633 -38.03 18.53 41.03
N ASP A 634 -37.60 18.16 42.24
CA ASP A 634 -37.66 18.98 43.44
C ASP A 634 -36.51 20.01 43.55
N GLY A 635 -36.64 20.86 44.54
CA GLY A 635 -35.60 21.85 44.81
C GLY A 635 -35.44 22.94 43.74
N LYS A 636 -34.36 23.71 43.88
CA LYS A 636 -34.04 24.85 42.97
C LYS A 636 -33.74 24.37 41.55
N HIS A 637 -33.01 23.31 41.41
CA HIS A 637 -32.62 22.74 40.13
C HIS A 637 -33.80 22.12 39.35
N GLY A 638 -34.79 21.55 40.03
CA GLY A 638 -36.00 21.00 39.43
C GLY A 638 -37.00 22.06 38.90
N LYS A 639 -36.80 23.33 39.22
CA LYS A 639 -37.71 24.39 38.77
C LYS A 639 -37.80 24.46 37.23
N LYS A 640 -36.71 24.22 36.53
CA LYS A 640 -36.67 24.23 35.06
C LYS A 640 -37.54 23.16 34.44
N PHE A 641 -37.85 22.08 35.17
CA PHE A 641 -38.66 20.94 34.73
C PHE A 641 -40.11 21.08 35.22
N ARG A 642 -40.32 21.52 36.45
CA ARG A 642 -41.69 21.71 37.02
C ARG A 642 -42.51 22.75 36.24
N LYS A 643 -41.91 23.83 35.76
CA LYS A 643 -42.64 24.87 35.03
C LYS A 643 -43.27 24.33 33.73
N PRO A 644 -42.60 23.67 32.81
CA PRO A 644 -43.23 23.10 31.63
C PRO A 644 -44.19 21.95 32.00
N THR A 645 -43.85 21.06 32.96
CA THR A 645 -44.73 19.99 33.43
C THR A 645 -46.09 20.54 33.93
N ASN A 646 -46.07 21.48 34.86
CA ASN A 646 -47.30 22.07 35.40
C ASN A 646 -48.10 22.83 34.32
N ARG A 647 -47.44 23.40 33.30
CA ARG A 647 -48.14 24.09 32.21
C ARG A 647 -48.92 23.11 31.35
N VAL A 648 -48.29 21.98 30.99
CA VAL A 648 -48.89 20.93 30.16
C VAL A 648 -50.07 20.29 30.92
N GLU A 649 -49.88 19.92 32.18
CA GLU A 649 -50.93 19.35 33.00
C GLU A 649 -52.13 20.29 33.26
N LYS A 650 -51.88 21.56 33.50
CA LYS A 650 -52.91 22.61 33.62
C LYS A 650 -53.66 22.84 32.32
N ALA A 651 -53.05 22.54 31.19
CA ALA A 651 -53.72 22.63 29.91
C ALA A 651 -54.53 21.33 29.57
N GLY A 652 -54.68 20.42 30.52
CA GLY A 652 -55.55 19.22 30.39
C GLY A 652 -54.83 18.03 29.72
N PHE A 653 -53.55 18.11 29.41
CA PHE A 653 -52.81 17.02 28.77
C PHE A 653 -52.26 15.99 29.78
N GLN A 654 -52.37 14.71 29.46
CA GLN A 654 -51.99 13.60 30.33
C GLN A 654 -50.98 12.67 29.68
N PHE A 655 -50.02 12.24 30.47
CA PHE A 655 -49.04 11.22 30.06
C PHE A 655 -49.64 9.83 30.32
N LYS A 656 -49.59 8.93 29.36
CA LYS A 656 -49.95 7.52 29.48
C LYS A 656 -48.88 6.64 28.80
N LEU A 657 -48.82 5.41 29.30
CA LEU A 657 -48.05 4.35 28.66
C LEU A 657 -49.03 3.36 28.03
N LEU A 658 -48.88 3.09 26.75
CA LEU A 658 -49.64 2.08 26.04
C LEU A 658 -48.79 0.83 25.84
N ASP A 659 -49.38 -0.32 26.14
CA ASP A 659 -48.74 -1.63 25.90
C ASP A 659 -49.22 -2.24 24.57
N PRO A 660 -48.31 -2.93 23.82
CA PRO A 660 -48.71 -3.65 22.62
C PRO A 660 -49.60 -4.87 22.99
N PRO A 661 -50.52 -5.31 22.12
CA PRO A 661 -50.73 -4.84 20.75
C PRO A 661 -51.56 -3.56 20.68
N PHE A 662 -51.11 -2.57 19.88
CA PHE A 662 -51.83 -1.34 19.64
C PHE A 662 -52.94 -1.55 18.60
N SER A 663 -54.07 -0.85 18.80
CA SER A 663 -55.19 -0.86 17.87
C SER A 663 -54.83 -0.13 16.58
N GLU A 664 -55.55 -0.43 15.49
CA GLU A 664 -55.37 0.27 14.22
C GLU A 664 -55.62 1.78 14.35
N THR A 665 -56.61 2.18 15.17
CA THR A 665 -56.90 3.57 15.45
C THR A 665 -55.72 4.29 16.12
N GLN A 666 -55.16 3.71 17.17
CA GLN A 666 -53.99 4.29 17.86
C GLN A 666 -52.77 4.41 16.92
N MET A 667 -52.56 3.42 16.04
CA MET A 667 -51.49 3.48 15.05
C MET A 667 -51.70 4.58 14.00
N GLN A 668 -52.94 4.79 13.57
CA GLN A 668 -53.29 5.86 12.64
C GLN A 668 -53.14 7.24 13.27
N GLU A 669 -53.52 7.44 14.54
CA GLU A 669 -53.31 8.68 15.29
C GLU A 669 -51.83 8.99 15.45
N MET A 670 -51.00 8.02 15.90
CA MET A 670 -49.56 8.18 16.01
C MET A 670 -48.93 8.45 14.64
N LYS A 671 -49.45 7.85 13.57
CA LYS A 671 -48.98 8.12 12.19
C LYS A 671 -49.29 9.54 11.78
N ALA A 672 -50.48 10.06 12.11
CA ALA A 672 -50.83 11.45 11.82
C ALA A 672 -49.92 12.44 12.56
N VAL A 673 -49.66 12.22 13.86
CA VAL A 673 -48.68 13.03 14.62
C VAL A 673 -47.30 12.96 14.00
N SER A 674 -46.91 11.78 13.55
CA SER A 674 -45.62 11.57 12.90
C SER A 674 -45.49 12.34 11.57
N ASP A 675 -46.54 12.32 10.75
CA ASP A 675 -46.54 12.99 9.45
C ASP A 675 -46.53 14.53 9.60
N ILE A 676 -47.26 15.07 10.60
CA ILE A 676 -47.21 16.48 10.96
C ILE A 676 -45.83 16.86 11.43
N TRP A 677 -45.22 16.09 12.33
CA TRP A 677 -43.85 16.35 12.82
C TRP A 677 -42.82 16.34 11.69
N LEU A 678 -42.93 15.45 10.72
CA LEU A 678 -42.04 15.37 9.57
C LEU A 678 -42.17 16.61 8.67
N ASN A 679 -43.34 17.21 8.56
CA ASN A 679 -43.59 18.40 7.77
C ASN A 679 -42.97 18.32 6.35
N GLY A 680 -43.25 17.22 5.62
CA GLY A 680 -42.74 16.94 4.28
C GLY A 680 -41.28 16.48 4.22
N ARG A 681 -40.57 16.41 5.35
CA ARG A 681 -39.20 15.88 5.40
C ARG A 681 -39.25 14.36 5.22
N LYS A 682 -38.21 13.81 4.58
CA LYS A 682 -38.09 12.37 4.38
C LYS A 682 -37.58 11.69 5.64
N GLU A 683 -38.15 10.54 5.96
CA GLU A 683 -37.64 9.64 6.97
C GLU A 683 -36.22 9.18 6.63
N LYS A 684 -35.36 9.15 7.63
CA LYS A 684 -34.02 8.56 7.58
C LYS A 684 -34.08 7.18 8.22
N GLY A 685 -33.06 6.39 8.00
CA GLY A 685 -32.99 5.06 8.59
C GLY A 685 -31.56 4.70 8.95
N PHE A 686 -31.27 3.44 9.21
CA PHE A 686 -30.01 2.88 9.66
C PHE A 686 -29.61 3.32 11.07
N SER A 687 -29.14 4.55 11.27
CA SER A 687 -28.77 5.09 12.59
C SER A 687 -29.96 5.75 13.32
N LEU A 688 -31.04 5.98 12.62
CA LEU A 688 -32.27 6.59 13.16
C LEU A 688 -33.46 5.68 12.88
N GLY A 689 -34.40 5.71 13.79
CA GLY A 689 -35.69 5.08 13.59
C GLY A 689 -36.57 5.81 12.60
N PHE A 690 -37.50 5.09 12.04
CA PHE A 690 -38.56 5.59 11.19
C PHE A 690 -39.89 4.93 11.58
N PHE A 691 -41.00 5.54 11.20
CA PHE A 691 -42.32 5.00 11.53
C PHE A 691 -42.56 3.67 10.80
N ASP A 692 -42.47 2.57 11.52
CA ASP A 692 -42.76 1.22 11.06
C ASP A 692 -43.67 0.55 12.11
N GLU A 693 -44.86 0.14 11.70
CA GLU A 693 -45.85 -0.42 12.62
C GLU A 693 -45.36 -1.69 13.33
N ALA A 694 -44.64 -2.56 12.59
CA ALA A 694 -44.09 -3.79 13.18
C ALA A 694 -43.01 -3.50 14.23
N TYR A 695 -42.20 -2.46 14.04
CA TYR A 695 -41.20 -2.00 14.99
C TYR A 695 -41.89 -1.39 16.24
N LEU A 696 -42.87 -0.54 16.04
CA LEU A 696 -43.59 0.10 17.14
C LEU A 696 -44.35 -0.92 18.03
N GLN A 697 -44.79 -2.04 17.46
CA GLN A 697 -45.43 -3.13 18.21
C GLN A 697 -44.45 -3.94 19.10
N GLN A 698 -43.17 -3.66 19.11
CA GLN A 698 -42.15 -4.45 19.84
C GLN A 698 -42.04 -4.06 21.32
N ALA A 699 -42.53 -2.88 21.72
CA ALA A 699 -42.39 -2.37 23.08
C ALA A 699 -43.47 -1.31 23.40
N PRO A 700 -43.65 -0.95 24.68
CA PRO A 700 -44.57 0.10 25.08
C PRO A 700 -44.24 1.44 24.42
N ILE A 701 -45.28 2.26 24.24
CA ILE A 701 -45.18 3.62 23.71
C ILE A 701 -45.71 4.60 24.75
N ALA A 702 -44.90 5.58 25.08
CA ALA A 702 -45.31 6.72 25.87
C ALA A 702 -46.09 7.71 25.00
N ILE A 703 -47.29 8.08 25.41
CA ILE A 703 -48.12 9.05 24.71
C ILE A 703 -48.46 10.23 25.61
N VAL A 704 -48.77 11.36 24.99
CA VAL A 704 -49.46 12.46 25.64
C VAL A 704 -50.76 12.72 24.88
N GLU A 705 -51.84 12.64 25.59
CA GLU A 705 -53.18 12.86 25.04
C GLU A 705 -53.84 14.13 25.61
N SER A 706 -54.77 14.73 24.86
CA SER A 706 -55.59 15.84 25.25
C SER A 706 -56.74 15.39 26.17
N GLU A 707 -57.52 16.31 26.71
CA GLU A 707 -58.77 15.99 27.49
C GLU A 707 -59.79 15.24 26.64
N GLU A 708 -59.79 15.44 25.32
CA GLU A 708 -60.66 14.74 24.38
C GLU A 708 -60.13 13.35 24.01
N GLY A 709 -58.98 12.95 24.51
CA GLY A 709 -58.36 11.66 24.24
C GLY A 709 -57.57 11.57 22.92
N GLU A 710 -57.27 12.70 22.27
CA GLU A 710 -56.45 12.73 21.07
C GLU A 710 -54.96 12.63 21.41
N ILE A 711 -54.18 11.77 20.72
CA ILE A 711 -52.74 11.67 20.88
C ILE A 711 -52.06 12.88 20.21
N VAL A 712 -51.37 13.71 21.00
CA VAL A 712 -50.66 14.90 20.51
C VAL A 712 -49.14 14.74 20.51
N ALA A 713 -48.59 13.78 21.25
CA ALA A 713 -47.18 13.42 21.25
C ALA A 713 -47.01 11.96 21.60
N PHE A 714 -45.92 11.35 21.07
CA PHE A 714 -45.53 10.00 21.45
C PHE A 714 -44.00 9.81 21.42
N ALA A 715 -43.53 8.85 22.23
CA ALA A 715 -42.17 8.33 22.17
C ALA A 715 -42.22 6.80 22.32
N ASN A 716 -41.61 6.07 21.37
CA ASN A 716 -41.51 4.63 21.52
C ASN A 716 -40.33 4.24 22.40
N ILE A 717 -40.55 3.36 23.35
CA ILE A 717 -39.54 2.78 24.22
C ILE A 717 -38.82 1.72 23.38
N MET A 718 -37.51 1.74 23.41
CA MET A 718 -36.74 0.79 22.63
C MET A 718 -36.62 -0.57 23.30
N PRO A 719 -36.91 -1.69 22.61
CA PRO A 719 -36.90 -3.06 23.17
C PRO A 719 -35.46 -3.60 23.36
N THR A 720 -34.62 -2.88 24.10
CA THR A 720 -33.22 -3.26 24.34
C THR A 720 -33.04 -4.40 25.30
N LYS A 721 -34.08 -4.72 26.12
CA LYS A 721 -34.03 -5.70 27.22
C LYS A 721 -32.89 -5.40 28.24
N ASN A 722 -32.40 -4.17 28.28
CA ASN A 722 -31.36 -3.74 29.22
C ASN A 722 -32.00 -3.49 30.59
N LYS A 723 -31.43 -4.09 31.63
CA LYS A 723 -31.97 -3.99 33.01
C LYS A 723 -31.68 -2.65 33.66
N ARG A 724 -30.60 -1.94 33.25
CA ARG A 724 -30.11 -0.74 33.91
C ARG A 724 -30.38 0.54 33.11
N VAL A 725 -30.47 0.45 31.80
CA VAL A 725 -30.60 1.58 30.91
C VAL A 725 -31.92 1.52 30.16
N ALA A 726 -32.64 2.63 30.15
CA ALA A 726 -33.82 2.83 29.31
C ALA A 726 -33.47 3.81 28.18
N THR A 727 -34.17 3.73 27.06
CA THR A 727 -33.97 4.62 25.92
C THR A 727 -35.22 4.67 25.05
N ILE A 728 -35.32 5.73 24.27
CA ILE A 728 -36.38 5.93 23.26
C ILE A 728 -35.69 6.19 21.89
N ASP A 729 -36.45 6.00 20.82
CA ASP A 729 -35.98 6.29 19.44
C ASP A 729 -36.81 7.43 18.83
N LEU A 730 -38.03 7.12 18.37
CA LEU A 730 -38.93 8.14 17.84
C LEU A 730 -39.54 8.96 18.97
N MET A 731 -39.38 10.27 18.89
CA MET A 731 -40.03 11.22 19.77
C MET A 731 -40.60 12.31 18.90
N ARG A 732 -41.97 12.30 18.78
CA ARG A 732 -42.68 13.14 17.82
C ARG A 732 -43.89 13.78 18.50
N TYR A 733 -44.22 14.99 18.08
CA TYR A 733 -45.35 15.72 18.56
C TYR A 733 -46.02 16.53 17.46
N ASP A 734 -47.30 16.76 17.61
CA ASP A 734 -48.07 17.67 16.77
C ASP A 734 -47.77 19.12 17.18
N PHE A 735 -47.05 19.87 16.38
CA PHE A 735 -46.66 21.25 16.71
C PHE A 735 -47.83 22.23 16.60
N GLU A 736 -48.97 21.86 16.03
CA GLU A 736 -50.18 22.69 15.95
C GLU A 736 -51.04 22.54 17.19
N LYS A 737 -51.16 21.33 17.77
CA LYS A 737 -52.05 21.01 18.90
C LYS A 737 -51.29 20.90 20.23
N ALA A 738 -50.01 20.57 20.23
CA ALA A 738 -49.27 20.32 21.46
C ALA A 738 -48.89 21.62 22.17
N PRO A 739 -49.03 21.73 23.50
CA PRO A 739 -48.66 22.92 24.25
C PRO A 739 -47.14 23.08 24.31
N GLU A 740 -46.71 24.35 24.54
CA GLU A 740 -45.28 24.67 24.72
C GLU A 740 -44.68 23.91 25.91
N GLY A 741 -43.61 23.21 25.73
CA GLY A 741 -42.92 22.38 26.73
C GLY A 741 -43.33 20.91 26.74
N ILE A 742 -44.12 20.46 25.75
CA ILE A 742 -44.56 19.06 25.63
C ILE A 742 -43.39 18.07 25.62
N MET A 743 -42.29 18.41 24.98
CA MET A 743 -41.09 17.56 24.91
C MET A 743 -40.43 17.43 26.29
N ASP A 744 -40.34 18.55 27.04
CA ASP A 744 -39.79 18.52 28.40
C ASP A 744 -40.68 17.67 29.32
N TYR A 745 -41.98 17.83 29.18
CA TYR A 745 -42.97 17.05 29.92
C TYR A 745 -42.80 15.56 29.67
N LEU A 746 -42.74 15.17 28.42
CA LEU A 746 -42.59 13.77 28.01
C LEU A 746 -41.31 13.14 28.58
N PHE A 747 -40.16 13.86 28.49
CA PHE A 747 -38.92 13.36 29.09
C PHE A 747 -38.98 13.27 30.60
N VAL A 748 -39.51 14.26 31.28
CA VAL A 748 -39.64 14.24 32.74
C VAL A 748 -40.50 13.08 33.20
N LYS A 749 -41.63 12.82 32.53
CA LYS A 749 -42.51 11.69 32.86
C LYS A 749 -41.84 10.34 32.57
N LEU A 750 -41.12 10.22 31.48
CA LEU A 750 -40.34 9.03 31.16
C LEU A 750 -39.25 8.78 32.22
N PHE A 751 -38.52 9.82 32.65
CA PHE A 751 -37.51 9.67 33.69
C PHE A 751 -38.10 9.20 35.00
N GLN A 752 -39.21 9.79 35.43
CA GLN A 752 -39.93 9.40 36.65
C GLN A 752 -40.46 7.97 36.55
N TYR A 753 -41.00 7.59 35.39
CA TYR A 753 -41.49 6.23 35.15
C TYR A 753 -40.34 5.20 35.28
N PHE A 754 -39.22 5.42 34.54
CA PHE A 754 -38.09 4.48 34.55
C PHE A 754 -37.32 4.47 35.86
N GLN A 755 -37.31 5.61 36.61
CA GLN A 755 -36.80 5.66 37.96
C GLN A 755 -37.62 4.77 38.90
N ALA A 756 -38.93 4.80 38.78
CA ALA A 756 -39.84 3.94 39.55
C ALA A 756 -39.71 2.45 39.19
N GLU A 757 -39.42 2.13 37.92
CA GLU A 757 -39.09 0.79 37.44
C GLU A 757 -37.67 0.32 37.84
N GLY A 758 -36.90 1.14 38.58
CA GLY A 758 -35.57 0.78 39.07
C GLY A 758 -34.44 0.88 38.03
N LYS A 759 -34.66 1.55 36.90
CA LYS A 759 -33.60 1.84 35.93
C LYS A 759 -32.64 2.87 36.53
N GLN A 760 -31.33 2.72 36.24
CA GLN A 760 -30.28 3.60 36.73
C GLN A 760 -29.99 4.77 35.79
N TYR A 761 -30.12 4.53 34.50
CA TYR A 761 -29.78 5.50 33.46
C TYR A 761 -30.86 5.59 32.39
N PHE A 762 -30.97 6.77 31.80
CA PHE A 762 -31.75 6.99 30.60
C PHE A 762 -30.83 7.51 29.48
N ASP A 763 -30.76 6.76 28.40
CA ASP A 763 -29.96 7.13 27.22
C ASP A 763 -30.80 8.01 26.27
N MET A 764 -30.43 9.26 26.14
CA MET A 764 -31.07 10.21 25.23
C MET A 764 -30.54 10.13 23.81
N GLY A 765 -29.61 9.23 23.52
CA GLY A 765 -28.98 9.07 22.23
C GLY A 765 -27.85 10.06 21.97
N MET A 766 -27.19 9.89 20.83
CA MET A 766 -26.03 10.68 20.42
C MET A 766 -26.42 12.11 19.98
N ALA A 767 -25.53 13.07 20.24
CA ALA A 767 -25.50 14.38 19.61
C ALA A 767 -24.37 14.37 18.57
N PRO A 768 -24.69 14.24 17.27
CA PRO A 768 -23.65 14.17 16.22
C PRO A 768 -22.80 15.45 16.17
N LEU A 769 -21.51 15.28 15.97
CA LEU A 769 -20.50 16.34 15.86
C LEU A 769 -20.40 17.27 17.10
N ALA A 770 -21.02 16.90 18.24
CA ALA A 770 -20.86 17.62 19.49
C ALA A 770 -19.42 17.51 19.98
N ASN A 771 -18.78 18.64 20.31
CA ASN A 771 -17.42 18.72 20.82
C ASN A 771 -16.37 18.00 19.94
N VAL A 772 -16.53 18.05 18.62
CA VAL A 772 -15.61 17.46 17.64
C VAL A 772 -14.80 18.58 17.00
N GLY A 773 -13.45 18.45 16.99
CA GLY A 773 -12.56 19.38 16.30
C GLY A 773 -12.57 20.81 16.85
N THR A 774 -12.93 20.98 18.12
CA THR A 774 -13.02 22.28 18.79
C THR A 774 -11.69 22.79 19.31
N GLU A 775 -10.73 21.89 19.54
CA GLU A 775 -9.42 22.22 20.05
C GLU A 775 -8.45 22.64 18.94
N GLU A 776 -7.49 23.52 19.28
CA GLU A 776 -6.51 24.04 18.33
C GLU A 776 -5.61 22.95 17.76
N ASP A 777 -5.30 21.93 18.55
CA ASP A 777 -4.45 20.78 18.20
C ASP A 777 -5.24 19.56 17.65
N SER A 778 -6.56 19.69 17.44
CA SER A 778 -7.37 18.61 16.85
C SER A 778 -6.86 18.18 15.46
N PHE A 779 -7.07 16.94 15.11
CA PHE A 779 -6.71 16.41 13.79
C PHE A 779 -7.42 17.16 12.66
N LEU A 780 -6.78 17.22 11.49
CA LEU A 780 -7.33 17.95 10.33
C LEU A 780 -8.71 17.41 9.92
N GLU A 781 -8.92 16.11 10.01
CA GLU A 781 -10.18 15.44 9.71
C GLU A 781 -11.30 15.90 10.64
N GLU A 782 -11.00 16.05 11.92
CA GLU A 782 -11.96 16.54 12.93
C GLU A 782 -12.26 18.03 12.75
N LYS A 783 -11.26 18.83 12.40
CA LYS A 783 -11.44 20.26 12.07
C LYS A 783 -12.32 20.43 10.83
N VAL A 784 -12.14 19.58 9.80
CA VAL A 784 -13.00 19.56 8.62
C VAL A 784 -14.42 19.12 8.99
N ALA A 785 -14.57 18.11 9.86
CA ALA A 785 -15.87 17.71 10.37
C ALA A 785 -16.57 18.84 11.16
N ASN A 786 -15.82 19.57 11.99
CA ASN A 786 -16.33 20.76 12.69
C ASN A 786 -16.73 21.87 11.70
N LEU A 787 -15.94 22.10 10.67
CA LEU A 787 -16.29 23.04 9.61
C LEU A 787 -17.62 22.67 8.94
N VAL A 788 -17.78 21.39 8.58
CA VAL A 788 -19.04 20.85 8.03
C VAL A 788 -20.19 21.05 9.04
N TYR A 789 -19.96 20.80 10.33
CA TYR A 789 -20.94 21.03 11.40
C TYR A 789 -21.39 22.49 11.46
N VAL A 790 -20.46 23.43 11.43
CA VAL A 790 -20.75 24.87 11.47
C VAL A 790 -21.52 25.32 10.22
N PHE A 791 -21.10 24.88 9.03
CA PHE A 791 -21.77 25.25 7.77
C PHE A 791 -23.08 24.51 7.50
N ALA A 792 -23.18 23.25 7.95
CA ALA A 792 -24.41 22.46 7.80
C ALA A 792 -25.53 22.86 8.78
N GLN A 793 -25.26 23.72 9.74
CA GLN A 793 -26.29 24.28 10.66
C GLN A 793 -27.50 24.89 9.93
N ARG A 794 -27.31 25.36 8.68
CA ARG A 794 -28.42 25.83 7.84
C ARG A 794 -29.41 24.73 7.44
N PHE A 795 -29.00 23.46 7.48
CA PHE A 795 -29.83 22.32 7.04
C PHE A 795 -30.25 21.40 8.19
N TYR A 796 -29.53 21.39 9.31
CA TYR A 796 -29.83 20.57 10.48
C TYR A 796 -29.29 21.24 11.76
N SER A 797 -30.15 21.41 12.78
CA SER A 797 -29.79 22.12 14.04
C SER A 797 -29.08 21.16 15.02
N PHE A 798 -27.86 20.73 14.69
CA PHE A 798 -27.06 19.86 15.57
C PHE A 798 -26.75 20.53 16.92
N SER A 799 -26.42 21.82 16.94
CA SER A 799 -26.17 22.59 18.16
C SER A 799 -27.42 22.76 19.01
N GLY A 800 -28.60 22.83 18.41
CA GLY A 800 -29.89 22.86 19.11
C GLY A 800 -30.16 21.56 19.86
N LEU A 801 -29.84 20.43 19.25
CA LEU A 801 -30.01 19.12 19.87
C LEU A 801 -29.07 18.93 21.07
N GLN A 802 -27.80 19.30 20.97
CA GLN A 802 -26.87 19.24 22.10
C GLN A 802 -27.33 20.12 23.25
N ARG A 803 -27.65 21.41 23.01
CA ARG A 803 -28.16 22.35 24.04
C ARG A 803 -29.45 21.86 24.69
N TYR A 804 -30.32 21.22 23.90
CA TYR A 804 -31.55 20.65 24.44
C TYR A 804 -31.27 19.52 25.44
N LYS A 805 -30.38 18.59 25.09
CA LYS A 805 -29.97 17.48 25.96
C LYS A 805 -29.23 17.97 27.20
N GLU A 806 -28.40 19.01 27.08
CA GLU A 806 -27.64 19.63 28.17
C GLU A 806 -28.53 20.15 29.30
N LYS A 807 -29.76 20.50 28.97
CA LYS A 807 -30.80 20.90 29.96
C LYS A 807 -31.03 19.84 31.06
N PHE A 808 -30.83 18.56 30.69
CA PHE A 808 -31.03 17.45 31.62
C PHE A 808 -29.77 17.04 32.36
N SER A 809 -28.67 17.78 32.15
CA SER A 809 -27.36 17.56 32.78
C SER A 809 -26.83 16.14 32.58
N PRO A 810 -26.78 15.61 31.35
CA PRO A 810 -26.36 14.25 31.10
C PRO A 810 -24.86 14.06 31.31
N ILE A 811 -24.47 12.81 31.53
CA ILE A 811 -23.09 12.34 31.42
C ILE A 811 -22.82 12.15 29.92
N TRP A 812 -21.85 12.88 29.39
CA TRP A 812 -21.44 12.78 27.99
C TRP A 812 -20.39 11.71 27.83
N SER A 813 -20.56 10.82 26.85
CA SER A 813 -19.57 9.82 26.47
C SER A 813 -19.29 9.88 24.98
N PRO A 814 -18.01 9.81 24.55
CA PRO A 814 -17.65 9.97 23.14
C PRO A 814 -18.10 8.76 22.31
N LYS A 815 -18.55 9.03 21.10
CA LYS A 815 -18.84 8.04 20.05
C LYS A 815 -17.95 8.25 18.85
N TYR A 816 -17.47 7.16 18.25
CA TYR A 816 -16.46 7.17 17.22
C TYR A 816 -16.94 6.56 15.92
N ILE A 817 -16.41 7.06 14.81
CA ILE A 817 -16.35 6.34 13.55
C ILE A 817 -14.99 5.66 13.49
N VAL A 818 -14.98 4.33 13.28
CA VAL A 818 -13.76 3.54 13.20
C VAL A 818 -13.64 2.94 11.81
N TYR A 819 -12.52 3.21 11.13
CA TYR A 819 -12.33 2.89 9.71
C TYR A 819 -10.93 2.31 9.45
N PRO A 820 -10.76 1.49 8.40
CA PRO A 820 -9.43 0.94 8.08
C PRO A 820 -8.47 2.07 7.66
N LYS A 821 -7.30 2.15 8.26
CA LYS A 821 -6.25 3.19 8.02
C LYS A 821 -5.90 3.42 6.53
N ARG A 822 -6.22 2.49 5.63
CA ARG A 822 -5.89 2.55 4.20
C ARG A 822 -7.04 3.07 3.33
N THR A 823 -8.17 3.40 3.90
CA THR A 823 -9.32 3.95 3.17
C THR A 823 -9.26 5.47 3.13
N TRP A 824 -10.03 6.06 2.24
CA TRP A 824 -10.20 7.51 2.21
C TRP A 824 -11.43 7.87 3.04
N LEU A 825 -11.22 8.54 4.15
CA LEU A 825 -12.28 8.93 5.09
C LEU A 825 -13.47 9.59 4.40
N LEU A 826 -13.24 10.39 3.35
CA LEU A 826 -14.30 11.00 2.55
C LEU A 826 -15.28 9.94 1.97
N PHE A 827 -14.78 8.84 1.42
CA PHE A 827 -15.64 7.79 0.89
C PHE A 827 -16.31 6.95 1.99
N ASP A 828 -15.70 6.87 3.16
CA ASP A 828 -16.29 6.23 4.33
C ASP A 828 -17.48 7.07 4.84
N MET A 829 -17.33 8.39 4.92
CA MET A 829 -18.42 9.32 5.25
C MET A 829 -19.55 9.28 4.21
N ILE A 830 -19.21 9.28 2.92
CA ILE A 830 -20.22 9.13 1.84
C ILE A 830 -20.96 7.80 1.96
N ALA A 831 -20.29 6.72 2.38
CA ALA A 831 -20.94 5.42 2.59
C ALA A 831 -21.99 5.48 3.70
N ILE A 832 -21.67 6.10 4.85
CA ILE A 832 -22.61 6.31 5.96
C ILE A 832 -23.81 7.14 5.46
N LEU A 833 -23.56 8.32 4.89
CA LEU A 833 -24.62 9.21 4.40
C LEU A 833 -25.55 8.54 3.38
N ARG A 834 -24.99 7.68 2.50
CA ARG A 834 -25.81 6.93 1.55
C ARG A 834 -26.69 5.87 2.20
N ILE A 835 -26.21 5.25 3.26
CA ILE A 835 -26.99 4.25 3.98
C ILE A 835 -28.10 4.94 4.74
N ASP A 836 -27.85 6.03 5.45
CA ASP A 836 -28.84 6.82 6.17
C ASP A 836 -29.94 7.39 5.27
N ASN A 837 -29.56 7.90 4.10
CA ASN A 837 -30.50 8.52 3.16
C ASN A 837 -31.11 7.52 2.15
N ARG A 838 -30.98 6.20 2.38
CA ARG A 838 -31.56 5.19 1.49
C ARG A 838 -33.10 5.26 1.60
N LYS A 839 -33.79 5.37 0.45
CA LYS A 839 -35.27 5.46 0.44
C LYS A 839 -35.89 4.25 1.13
N ILE A 840 -36.79 4.51 2.08
CA ILE A 840 -37.50 3.49 2.85
C ILE A 840 -38.40 2.63 1.93
N GLU A 841 -39.04 3.22 0.91
CA GLU A 841 -39.80 2.52 -0.11
C GLU A 841 -39.02 1.43 -0.85
N ASP A 842 -37.75 1.68 -1.19
CA ASP A 842 -36.87 0.67 -1.80
C ASP A 842 -36.56 -0.49 -0.84
N ARG A 843 -36.64 -0.23 0.46
CA ARG A 843 -36.44 -1.23 1.52
C ARG A 843 -37.67 -2.12 1.69
N LEU A 844 -38.85 -1.52 1.72
CA LEU A 844 -40.14 -2.23 1.83
C LEU A 844 -40.47 -3.08 0.59
N LYS A 845 -40.13 -2.59 -0.62
CA LYS A 845 -40.26 -3.39 -1.86
C LYS A 845 -39.38 -4.63 -1.84
N LYS A 846 -38.15 -4.52 -1.30
CA LYS A 846 -37.27 -5.68 -1.12
C LYS A 846 -37.79 -6.66 -0.09
N ARG A 847 -38.45 -6.21 0.98
CA ARG A 847 -39.10 -7.07 1.98
C ARG A 847 -40.24 -7.90 1.38
N ARG A 848 -41.03 -7.31 0.45
CA ARG A 848 -42.14 -8.02 -0.26
C ARG A 848 -41.66 -9.05 -1.28
N LEU A 849 -40.48 -8.86 -1.88
CA LEU A 849 -39.90 -9.78 -2.86
C LEU A 849 -39.17 -10.98 -2.22
N TRP A 850 -39.08 -11.03 -0.87
CA TRP A 850 -38.38 -12.10 -0.13
C TRP A 850 -39.32 -12.85 0.83
N LYS A 851 -40.62 -12.48 0.94
CA LYS A 851 -41.69 -13.30 1.45
C LYS A 851 -42.35 -14.09 0.31
#